data_1c85d9ce402f1afac18c00897a33ff84
#
_entry.id   1c85d9ce402f1afac18c00897a33ff84
#
_cell.length_a   1.000
_cell.length_b   1.000
_cell.length_c   1.000
_cell.angle_alpha   90.00
_cell.angle_beta   90.00
_cell.angle_gamma   90.00
#
_symmetry.space_group_name_H-M   'P 1'
#
loop_
_entity.id
_entity.type
_entity.pdbx_description
1 polymer ?
#
loop_
_entity_poly.entity_id
_entity_poly.type
_entity_poly.pdbx_seq_one_letter_code
_entity_poly.pdbx_strand_id
1 'polypeptide(L)'
;MKVLEVGSGCGAITGSLSRKAGSVTCVDLSRKRSLINAYRHKDCGNVTIHVGNFTDIEPDLPKDYDYVCLIGVFEYGQSYIGGDTPFTDFYKILKKHVKPGGRIVIAIENKLGLKYWAGCREDHVGAFFAGLEDYPEGGAGRTFSRNGLEQILRDCGEKEIHFYYPYPDYKFMSMLYSDRYLPKVGELSNNLRNFDRDRMLLFDEKRVFDMLIREGLFAQYSNSFLVVAGPEPETVYTRFSNDRAAHLCIRTDIAEKDGKRCVRKFAARPEAAEHIRELSENGAYFAKHFENSGLSVNRLEYKETAEGCPYAELEFLEHTRTLEELLDDCLQKNDEAGFMRLFDRYLDVLSANDGEKQDFDLIFPNICVQGEKWTMIDYEWTDTGLLPEDIARRALHCYGLENAKRMEHPIVKRAMERVGLDGAARQKLGEQEIAFQRSVMREKNGKSRTALTDMRHLIGHRAVPWQEFFARADRKRVQIFEDLGKGYTPEHSYYRYDAYEADDLIHARIECQAKTKGIRLDPAELPCLVQIHEILWRGRALTKEEIDRCLFTNGEMLDRQEGRVCTVLFDTADPNISVRLDVLDQEETAGETLEIRAQIAWLTGEMLADVRARIGRAEQEARAAQEALAEHKSRRKGFWFQR
;
A
#
# COMPACT_ATOMS: atom_id res chain seq x y z
N MET A 1 9.96 27.63 -14.15
CA MET A 1 10.73 26.51 -13.57
C MET A 1 10.97 25.50 -14.67
N LYS A 2 12.24 25.05 -14.88
CA LYS A 2 12.65 24.02 -15.83
C LYS A 2 13.06 22.77 -15.07
N VAL A 3 12.60 21.60 -15.49
CA VAL A 3 12.89 20.32 -14.82
C VAL A 3 13.50 19.34 -15.82
N LEU A 4 14.56 18.65 -15.40
CA LEU A 4 15.12 17.48 -16.07
C LEU A 4 14.73 16.23 -15.29
N GLU A 5 14.00 15.31 -15.91
CA GLU A 5 13.61 14.01 -15.37
C GLU A 5 14.44 12.91 -16.05
N VAL A 6 15.42 12.36 -15.35
CA VAL A 6 16.28 11.27 -15.83
C VAL A 6 15.65 9.94 -15.42
N GLY A 7 15.43 9.05 -16.39
CA GLY A 7 14.74 7.77 -16.20
C GLY A 7 13.23 7.93 -16.05
N SER A 8 12.61 8.74 -16.92
CA SER A 8 11.16 9.06 -16.83
C SER A 8 10.22 7.86 -16.99
N GLY A 9 10.71 6.74 -17.51
CA GLY A 9 9.95 5.52 -17.69
C GLY A 9 8.67 5.72 -18.49
N CYS A 10 7.55 5.21 -17.95
CA CYS A 10 6.22 5.37 -18.55
C CYS A 10 5.54 6.71 -18.18
N GLY A 11 6.26 7.67 -17.62
CA GLY A 11 5.77 9.00 -17.29
C GLY A 11 4.89 9.06 -16.03
N ALA A 12 5.15 8.21 -15.04
CA ALA A 12 4.36 8.20 -13.81
C ALA A 12 4.44 9.53 -13.04
N ILE A 13 5.60 10.18 -13.06
CA ILE A 13 5.87 11.44 -12.37
C ILE A 13 5.80 12.64 -13.34
N THR A 14 6.14 12.45 -14.61
CA THR A 14 6.14 13.47 -15.65
C THR A 14 4.88 14.32 -15.65
N GLY A 15 3.69 13.71 -15.53
CA GLY A 15 2.42 14.45 -15.51
C GLY A 15 2.25 15.36 -14.30
N SER A 16 2.84 15.03 -13.15
CA SER A 16 2.83 15.90 -11.98
C SER A 16 3.84 17.03 -12.11
N LEU A 17 4.99 16.77 -12.72
CA LEU A 17 6.00 17.78 -13.02
C LEU A 17 5.48 18.77 -14.06
N SER A 18 4.84 18.31 -15.15
CA SER A 18 4.33 19.16 -16.23
C SER A 18 3.28 20.17 -15.76
N ARG A 19 2.46 19.82 -14.77
CA ARG A 19 1.47 20.73 -14.18
C ARG A 19 2.07 21.86 -13.34
N LYS A 20 3.33 21.69 -12.89
CA LYS A 20 3.99 22.63 -11.96
C LYS A 20 5.20 23.33 -12.59
N ALA A 21 5.76 22.77 -13.64
CA ALA A 21 6.93 23.30 -14.34
C ALA A 21 6.54 24.05 -15.60
N GLY A 22 7.31 25.06 -15.97
CA GLY A 22 7.19 25.72 -17.27
C GLY A 22 7.66 24.81 -18.42
N SER A 23 8.67 23.95 -18.15
CA SER A 23 9.11 22.90 -19.08
C SER A 23 9.66 21.68 -18.33
N VAL A 24 9.41 20.50 -18.90
CA VAL A 24 9.95 19.22 -18.42
C VAL A 24 10.68 18.54 -19.57
N THR A 25 11.96 18.27 -19.36
CA THR A 25 12.77 17.45 -20.28
C THR A 25 12.91 16.06 -19.67
N CYS A 26 12.44 15.04 -20.37
CA CYS A 26 12.50 13.65 -19.98
C CYS A 26 13.59 12.92 -20.76
N VAL A 27 14.36 12.06 -20.11
CA VAL A 27 15.31 11.14 -20.74
C VAL A 27 15.03 9.72 -20.26
N ASP A 28 14.88 8.76 -21.18
CA ASP A 28 14.76 7.34 -20.84
C ASP A 28 15.38 6.47 -21.94
N LEU A 29 16.06 5.39 -21.53
CA LEU A 29 16.70 4.44 -22.44
C LEU A 29 15.67 3.67 -23.28
N SER A 30 14.50 3.36 -22.72
CA SER A 30 13.50 2.49 -23.32
C SER A 30 12.55 3.24 -24.26
N ARG A 31 12.69 3.01 -25.57
CA ARG A 31 11.74 3.54 -26.57
C ARG A 31 10.28 3.17 -26.26
N LYS A 32 10.04 1.92 -25.81
CA LYS A 32 8.67 1.45 -25.46
C LYS A 32 8.08 2.25 -24.31
N ARG A 33 8.83 2.45 -23.24
CA ARG A 33 8.38 3.24 -22.08
C ARG A 33 8.20 4.71 -22.45
N SER A 34 9.11 5.27 -23.20
CA SER A 34 9.03 6.66 -23.68
C SER A 34 7.82 6.91 -24.57
N LEU A 35 7.43 5.95 -25.42
CA LEU A 35 6.19 6.03 -26.20
C LEU A 35 4.96 6.05 -25.29
N ILE A 36 4.93 5.25 -24.24
CA ILE A 36 3.83 5.27 -23.25
C ILE A 36 3.78 6.65 -22.56
N ASN A 37 4.94 7.19 -22.17
CA ASN A 37 5.04 8.53 -21.59
C ASN A 37 4.49 9.59 -22.57
N ALA A 38 4.90 9.56 -23.81
CA ALA A 38 4.44 10.48 -24.85
C ALA A 38 2.91 10.40 -25.07
N TYR A 39 2.34 9.19 -25.11
CA TYR A 39 0.90 9.00 -25.22
C TYR A 39 0.13 9.53 -24.02
N ARG A 40 0.64 9.31 -22.81
CA ARG A 40 0.03 9.81 -21.55
C ARG A 40 0.00 11.32 -21.47
N HIS A 41 0.99 11.98 -22.05
CA HIS A 41 1.20 13.43 -21.96
C HIS A 41 1.12 14.14 -23.32
N LYS A 42 0.46 13.54 -24.31
CA LYS A 42 0.31 14.08 -25.68
C LYS A 42 -0.30 15.48 -25.71
N ASP A 43 -1.12 15.81 -24.72
CA ASP A 43 -1.80 17.11 -24.61
C ASP A 43 -0.99 18.13 -23.76
N CYS A 44 0.19 17.75 -23.25
CA CYS A 44 1.08 18.60 -22.48
C CYS A 44 2.12 19.26 -23.41
N GLY A 45 1.90 20.54 -23.76
CA GLY A 45 2.79 21.28 -24.66
C GLY A 45 4.18 21.63 -24.10
N ASN A 46 4.43 21.35 -22.81
CA ASN A 46 5.67 21.68 -22.10
C ASN A 46 6.54 20.45 -21.75
N VAL A 47 6.26 19.29 -22.32
CA VAL A 47 7.03 18.05 -22.12
C VAL A 47 7.82 17.69 -23.37
N THR A 48 9.13 17.50 -23.22
CA THR A 48 10.03 16.99 -24.27
C THR A 48 10.62 15.67 -23.83
N ILE A 49 10.63 14.65 -24.69
CA ILE A 49 11.12 13.31 -24.37
C ILE A 49 12.28 12.94 -25.32
N HIS A 50 13.42 12.64 -24.73
CA HIS A 50 14.60 12.09 -25.41
C HIS A 50 14.73 10.60 -25.12
N VAL A 51 15.02 9.80 -26.15
CA VAL A 51 15.12 8.34 -26.04
C VAL A 51 16.54 7.90 -26.35
N GLY A 52 17.22 7.36 -25.37
CA GLY A 52 18.61 6.88 -25.50
C GLY A 52 19.32 6.82 -24.15
N ASN A 53 20.59 6.39 -24.18
CA ASN A 53 21.40 6.43 -22.98
C ASN A 53 21.63 7.90 -22.57
N PHE A 54 21.54 8.16 -21.26
CA PHE A 54 21.69 9.51 -20.73
C PHE A 54 23.06 10.12 -21.08
N THR A 55 24.14 9.33 -21.03
CA THR A 55 25.50 9.79 -21.38
C THR A 55 25.65 10.24 -22.82
N ASP A 56 24.83 9.68 -23.73
CA ASP A 56 24.88 10.04 -25.16
C ASP A 56 24.07 11.32 -25.46
N ILE A 57 23.01 11.54 -24.65
CA ILE A 57 22.08 12.68 -24.81
C ILE A 57 22.54 13.89 -24.01
N GLU A 58 23.20 13.69 -22.86
CA GLU A 58 23.62 14.72 -21.92
C GLU A 58 24.34 15.90 -22.53
N PRO A 59 25.30 15.73 -23.49
CA PRO A 59 26.05 16.84 -24.05
C PRO A 59 25.19 17.91 -24.72
N ASP A 60 24.04 17.51 -25.28
CA ASP A 60 23.10 18.38 -25.99
C ASP A 60 22.02 18.99 -25.11
N LEU A 61 21.95 18.58 -23.83
CA LEU A 61 20.94 19.08 -22.89
C LEU A 61 21.29 20.47 -22.33
N PRO A 62 20.30 21.32 -22.05
CA PRO A 62 20.49 22.57 -21.31
C PRO A 62 21.22 22.39 -19.98
N LYS A 63 21.87 23.44 -19.49
CA LYS A 63 22.63 23.48 -18.23
C LYS A 63 22.03 24.48 -17.22
N ASP A 64 20.74 24.76 -17.34
CA ASP A 64 20.05 25.79 -16.55
C ASP A 64 18.75 25.29 -15.92
N TYR A 65 18.68 23.98 -15.56
CA TYR A 65 17.52 23.42 -14.91
C TYR A 65 17.42 23.88 -13.45
N ASP A 66 16.18 24.20 -13.03
CA ASP A 66 15.85 24.46 -11.64
C ASP A 66 15.91 23.18 -10.77
N TYR A 67 15.50 22.06 -11.39
CA TYR A 67 15.51 20.75 -10.76
C TYR A 67 16.02 19.69 -11.74
N VAL A 68 16.85 18.77 -11.22
CA VAL A 68 17.22 17.51 -11.86
C VAL A 68 16.73 16.37 -10.99
N CYS A 69 15.82 15.54 -11.51
CA CYS A 69 15.14 14.50 -10.75
C CYS A 69 15.55 13.10 -11.21
N LEU A 70 15.94 12.25 -10.25
CA LEU A 70 16.25 10.84 -10.43
C LEU A 70 15.40 10.04 -9.44
N ILE A 71 14.32 9.47 -9.92
CA ILE A 71 13.37 8.74 -9.05
C ILE A 71 13.42 7.26 -9.41
N GLY A 72 14.14 6.46 -8.60
CA GLY A 72 14.39 5.04 -8.87
C GLY A 72 15.30 4.82 -10.07
N VAL A 73 16.42 5.56 -10.14
CA VAL A 73 17.37 5.54 -11.28
C VAL A 73 18.82 5.57 -10.84
N PHE A 74 19.13 6.28 -9.75
CA PHE A 74 20.51 6.47 -9.32
C PHE A 74 21.21 5.14 -9.00
N GLU A 75 20.48 4.14 -8.51
CA GLU A 75 20.93 2.78 -8.22
C GLU A 75 21.54 2.05 -9.43
N TYR A 76 21.19 2.46 -10.64
CA TYR A 76 21.71 1.85 -11.89
C TYR A 76 22.98 2.53 -12.44
N GLY A 77 23.59 3.43 -11.66
CA GLY A 77 24.79 4.17 -12.09
C GLY A 77 25.92 3.26 -12.59
N GLN A 78 26.13 2.09 -11.95
CA GLN A 78 27.11 1.10 -12.39
C GLN A 78 26.85 0.61 -13.82
N SER A 79 25.60 0.36 -14.17
CA SER A 79 25.19 -0.18 -15.47
C SER A 79 25.22 0.84 -16.59
N TYR A 80 24.95 2.13 -16.26
CA TYR A 80 24.81 3.19 -17.29
C TYR A 80 26.07 4.03 -17.49
N ILE A 81 26.87 4.21 -16.44
CA ILE A 81 28.07 5.04 -16.48
C ILE A 81 29.33 4.17 -16.59
N GLY A 82 29.40 3.09 -15.81
CA GLY A 82 30.58 2.22 -15.73
C GLY A 82 31.76 2.90 -15.02
N GLY A 83 32.97 2.29 -15.15
CA GLY A 83 34.18 2.79 -14.53
C GLY A 83 34.33 2.43 -13.05
N ASP A 84 35.34 3.03 -12.38
CA ASP A 84 35.69 2.73 -10.99
C ASP A 84 34.84 3.49 -9.97
N THR A 85 34.31 4.66 -10.36
CA THR A 85 33.50 5.53 -9.49
C THR A 85 32.16 5.93 -10.11
N PRO A 86 31.34 4.95 -10.58
CA PRO A 86 30.21 5.21 -11.47
C PRO A 86 29.16 6.14 -10.86
N PHE A 87 28.87 6.03 -9.58
CA PHE A 87 27.87 6.85 -8.88
C PHE A 87 28.34 8.29 -8.69
N THR A 88 29.62 8.47 -8.34
CA THR A 88 30.27 9.78 -8.23
C THR A 88 30.31 10.47 -9.61
N ASP A 89 30.65 9.73 -10.66
CA ASP A 89 30.72 10.26 -12.00
C ASP A 89 29.33 10.57 -12.56
N PHE A 90 28.35 9.72 -12.30
CA PHE A 90 26.96 10.00 -12.63
C PHE A 90 26.48 11.30 -11.98
N TYR A 91 26.71 11.44 -10.68
CA TYR A 91 26.30 12.65 -9.96
C TYR A 91 27.00 13.92 -10.51
N LYS A 92 28.29 13.86 -10.82
CA LYS A 92 29.03 14.97 -11.43
C LYS A 92 28.46 15.37 -12.81
N ILE A 93 28.01 14.40 -13.60
CA ILE A 93 27.33 14.68 -14.88
C ILE A 93 26.03 15.44 -14.62
N LEU A 94 25.18 14.96 -13.70
CA LEU A 94 23.92 15.61 -13.36
C LEU A 94 24.11 17.05 -12.87
N LYS A 95 25.16 17.28 -12.08
CA LYS A 95 25.49 18.59 -11.52
C LYS A 95 25.78 19.66 -12.59
N LYS A 96 26.26 19.26 -13.77
CA LYS A 96 26.49 20.18 -14.90
C LYS A 96 25.20 20.82 -15.43
N HIS A 97 24.04 20.17 -15.19
CA HIS A 97 22.74 20.60 -15.72
C HIS A 97 21.94 21.46 -14.75
N VAL A 98 22.34 21.53 -13.50
CA VAL A 98 21.66 22.33 -12.46
C VAL A 98 22.20 23.77 -12.49
N LYS A 99 21.32 24.75 -12.58
CA LYS A 99 21.68 26.16 -12.45
C LYS A 99 22.14 26.51 -11.03
N PRO A 100 22.86 27.61 -10.82
CA PRO A 100 23.13 28.12 -9.49
C PRO A 100 21.83 28.33 -8.68
N GLY A 101 21.75 27.78 -7.47
CA GLY A 101 20.54 27.78 -6.65
C GLY A 101 19.46 26.78 -7.03
N GLY A 102 19.70 25.93 -8.03
CA GLY A 102 18.84 24.80 -8.36
C GLY A 102 19.08 23.61 -7.44
N ARG A 103 18.34 22.51 -7.67
CA ARG A 103 18.36 21.31 -6.78
C ARG A 103 18.46 20.04 -7.60
N ILE A 104 19.21 19.06 -7.06
CA ILE A 104 19.16 17.66 -7.52
C ILE A 104 18.29 16.88 -6.53
N VAL A 105 17.35 16.11 -7.04
CA VAL A 105 16.41 15.29 -6.24
C VAL A 105 16.61 13.82 -6.59
N ILE A 106 16.96 13.02 -5.60
CA ILE A 106 17.20 11.57 -5.75
C ILE A 106 16.22 10.83 -4.84
N ALA A 107 15.39 9.96 -5.40
CA ALA A 107 14.63 8.98 -4.61
C ALA A 107 15.19 7.59 -4.88
N ILE A 108 15.49 6.86 -3.80
CA ILE A 108 16.18 5.56 -3.84
C ILE A 108 15.83 4.73 -2.60
N GLU A 109 15.81 3.41 -2.74
CA GLU A 109 15.68 2.51 -1.61
C GLU A 109 16.90 2.61 -0.68
N ASN A 110 16.63 2.46 0.62
CA ASN A 110 17.67 2.35 1.63
C ASN A 110 18.18 0.91 1.70
N LYS A 111 19.47 0.70 1.45
CA LYS A 111 20.15 -0.60 1.61
C LYS A 111 19.88 -1.26 2.98
N LEU A 112 19.78 -0.45 4.05
CA LEU A 112 19.48 -0.89 5.41
C LEU A 112 17.98 -0.80 5.77
N GLY A 113 17.09 -0.61 4.79
CA GLY A 113 15.66 -0.48 5.03
C GLY A 113 15.10 -1.63 5.85
N LEU A 114 14.28 -1.31 6.87
CA LEU A 114 13.73 -2.31 7.79
C LEU A 114 12.98 -3.42 7.07
N LYS A 115 12.36 -3.12 5.93
CA LYS A 115 11.67 -4.11 5.10
C LYS A 115 12.55 -5.29 4.72
N TYR A 116 13.85 -5.08 4.45
CA TYR A 116 14.78 -6.15 4.08
C TYR A 116 15.14 -7.05 5.27
N TRP A 117 15.34 -6.45 6.46
CA TRP A 117 15.53 -7.19 7.70
C TRP A 117 14.30 -8.01 8.07
N ALA A 118 13.12 -7.47 7.77
CA ALA A 118 11.84 -8.12 8.03
C ALA A 118 11.45 -9.21 7.03
N GLY A 119 12.29 -9.49 6.01
CA GLY A 119 12.09 -10.59 5.07
C GLY A 119 11.57 -10.18 3.69
N CYS A 120 11.70 -8.90 3.31
CA CYS A 120 11.50 -8.49 1.92
C CYS A 120 12.73 -8.87 1.09
N ARG A 121 12.52 -9.31 -0.15
CA ARG A 121 13.60 -9.49 -1.11
C ARG A 121 14.17 -8.12 -1.52
N GLU A 122 15.44 -8.08 -1.86
CA GLU A 122 16.05 -6.89 -2.43
C GLU A 122 15.38 -6.52 -3.77
N ASP A 123 15.11 -5.22 -3.98
CA ASP A 123 14.24 -4.75 -5.06
C ASP A 123 14.83 -4.97 -6.48
N HIS A 124 16.16 -4.93 -6.64
CA HIS A 124 16.84 -4.96 -7.94
C HIS A 124 17.41 -6.34 -8.27
N VAL A 125 17.86 -7.10 -7.27
CA VAL A 125 18.46 -8.43 -7.42
C VAL A 125 17.42 -9.53 -7.20
N GLY A 126 16.39 -9.27 -6.40
CA GLY A 126 15.34 -10.22 -6.10
C GLY A 126 15.73 -11.31 -5.08
N ALA A 127 16.94 -11.26 -4.53
CA ALA A 127 17.41 -12.19 -3.50
C ALA A 127 17.17 -11.62 -2.08
N PHE A 128 16.98 -12.52 -1.10
CA PHE A 128 16.92 -12.11 0.30
C PHE A 128 18.29 -11.62 0.76
N PHE A 129 18.30 -10.55 1.54
CA PHE A 129 19.47 -9.98 2.22
C PHE A 129 20.61 -9.48 1.32
N ALA A 130 20.50 -9.57 -0.02
CA ALA A 130 21.56 -9.20 -0.94
C ALA A 130 22.16 -7.81 -0.71
N GLY A 131 21.32 -6.80 -0.49
CA GLY A 131 21.77 -5.45 -0.14
C GLY A 131 22.46 -5.39 1.23
N LEU A 132 21.94 -6.10 2.24
CA LEU A 132 22.52 -6.16 3.59
C LEU A 132 23.89 -6.80 3.59
N GLU A 133 24.12 -7.80 2.74
CA GLU A 133 25.39 -8.51 2.54
C GLU A 133 26.31 -7.81 1.53
N ASP A 134 25.99 -6.57 1.15
CA ASP A 134 26.75 -5.76 0.20
C ASP A 134 26.85 -6.32 -1.23
N TYR A 135 25.79 -6.99 -1.70
CA TYR A 135 25.67 -7.54 -3.06
C TYR A 135 26.79 -8.53 -3.43
N PRO A 136 26.97 -9.66 -2.71
CA PRO A 136 28.09 -10.59 -2.90
C PRO A 136 28.14 -11.18 -4.31
N GLU A 137 27.00 -11.34 -4.98
CA GLU A 137 26.90 -11.86 -6.34
C GLU A 137 26.79 -10.76 -7.41
N GLY A 138 26.98 -9.50 -7.01
CA GLY A 138 26.78 -8.35 -7.89
C GLY A 138 25.31 -8.06 -8.14
N GLY A 139 24.99 -7.34 -9.24
CA GLY A 139 23.63 -6.99 -9.63
C GLY A 139 23.60 -5.79 -10.55
N ALA A 140 22.47 -5.59 -11.24
CA ALA A 140 22.28 -4.48 -12.16
C ALA A 140 22.05 -3.14 -11.44
N GLY A 141 21.52 -3.18 -10.21
CA GLY A 141 21.27 -2.02 -9.37
C GLY A 141 21.95 -2.15 -8.01
N ARG A 142 22.35 -1.04 -7.42
CA ARG A 142 22.98 -0.98 -6.10
C ARG A 142 22.41 0.17 -5.29
N THR A 143 21.85 -0.14 -4.12
CA THR A 143 21.32 0.86 -3.17
C THR A 143 22.36 1.19 -2.10
N PHE A 144 22.10 2.26 -1.34
CA PHE A 144 23.04 2.79 -0.37
C PHE A 144 22.38 2.94 1.01
N SER A 145 23.18 2.86 2.06
CA SER A 145 22.77 3.37 3.36
C SER A 145 22.74 4.91 3.33
N ARG A 146 22.10 5.52 4.32
CA ARG A 146 22.08 6.98 4.47
C ARG A 146 23.49 7.57 4.41
N ASN A 147 24.41 7.03 5.21
CA ASN A 147 25.79 7.50 5.27
C ASN A 147 26.53 7.27 3.93
N GLY A 148 26.32 6.14 3.27
CA GLY A 148 26.96 5.83 1.99
C GLY A 148 26.51 6.79 0.90
N LEU A 149 25.22 7.09 0.83
CA LEU A 149 24.69 8.05 -0.15
C LEU A 149 25.17 9.48 0.16
N GLU A 150 25.14 9.89 1.43
CA GLU A 150 25.66 11.20 1.85
C GLU A 150 27.14 11.36 1.48
N GLN A 151 27.96 10.32 1.69
CA GLN A 151 29.38 10.36 1.35
C GLN A 151 29.61 10.57 -0.16
N ILE A 152 28.89 9.85 -1.01
CA ILE A 152 28.97 10.04 -2.48
C ILE A 152 28.69 11.50 -2.87
N LEU A 153 27.66 12.11 -2.29
CA LEU A 153 27.29 13.49 -2.56
C LEU A 153 28.34 14.48 -2.04
N ARG A 154 28.88 14.23 -0.84
CA ARG A 154 29.97 15.02 -0.24
C ARG A 154 31.24 14.96 -1.08
N ASP A 155 31.62 13.79 -1.59
CA ASP A 155 32.78 13.60 -2.46
C ASP A 155 32.63 14.35 -3.79
N CYS A 156 31.38 14.62 -4.20
CA CYS A 156 31.06 15.49 -5.34
C CYS A 156 30.99 16.98 -5.00
N GLY A 157 31.34 17.36 -3.76
CA GLY A 157 31.41 18.73 -3.28
C GLY A 157 30.06 19.34 -2.88
N GLU A 158 29.03 18.50 -2.59
CA GLU A 158 27.78 19.00 -2.05
C GLU A 158 27.93 19.39 -0.57
N LYS A 159 27.46 20.60 -0.24
CA LYS A 159 27.49 21.13 1.12
C LYS A 159 26.12 21.08 1.79
N GLU A 160 25.08 21.27 0.98
CA GLU A 160 23.69 21.29 1.43
C GLU A 160 23.00 20.01 0.93
N ILE A 161 22.80 19.05 1.86
CA ILE A 161 22.19 17.74 1.58
C ILE A 161 21.10 17.53 2.62
N HIS A 162 19.87 17.38 2.15
CA HIS A 162 18.69 17.27 2.99
C HIS A 162 18.02 15.93 2.75
N PHE A 163 17.97 15.10 3.80
CA PHE A 163 17.33 13.79 3.75
C PHE A 163 15.86 13.87 4.14
N TYR A 164 15.05 13.24 3.33
CA TYR A 164 13.65 12.96 3.59
C TYR A 164 13.41 11.45 3.59
N TYR A 165 12.43 11.01 4.35
CA TYR A 165 12.09 9.62 4.60
C TYR A 165 10.65 9.35 4.15
N PRO A 166 10.44 8.98 2.87
CA PRO A 166 9.12 8.60 2.37
C PRO A 166 8.64 7.34 3.09
N TYR A 167 7.46 7.38 3.69
CA TYR A 167 6.89 6.24 4.38
C TYR A 167 5.57 5.83 3.75
N PRO A 168 5.35 4.54 3.55
CA PRO A 168 6.23 3.40 3.86
C PRO A 168 7.37 3.18 2.85
N ASP A 169 7.28 3.76 1.66
CA ASP A 169 8.29 3.72 0.60
C ASP A 169 8.04 4.87 -0.39
N TYR A 170 9.06 5.35 -1.11
CA TYR A 170 8.92 6.45 -2.07
C TYR A 170 7.97 6.13 -3.24
N LYS A 171 7.80 4.84 -3.58
CA LYS A 171 6.88 4.39 -4.64
C LYS A 171 5.42 4.56 -4.26
N PHE A 172 5.08 4.44 -2.97
CA PHE A 172 3.72 4.44 -2.43
C PHE A 172 3.59 5.29 -1.18
N MET A 173 4.18 6.47 -1.22
CA MET A 173 4.29 7.37 -0.09
C MET A 173 2.92 7.88 0.37
N SER A 174 2.67 7.76 1.67
CA SER A 174 1.56 8.42 2.37
C SER A 174 2.06 9.57 3.27
N MET A 175 3.29 9.46 3.78
CA MET A 175 3.95 10.47 4.61
C MET A 175 5.39 10.66 4.17
N LEU A 176 5.87 11.88 4.31
CA LEU A 176 7.25 12.27 4.05
C LEU A 176 7.79 12.95 5.31
N TYR A 177 8.68 12.27 6.01
CA TYR A 177 9.43 12.81 7.15
C TYR A 177 10.75 13.42 6.69
N SER A 178 11.42 14.17 7.56
CA SER A 178 12.77 14.69 7.31
C SER A 178 13.60 14.66 8.59
N ASP A 179 14.91 14.97 8.50
CA ASP A 179 15.77 15.14 9.69
C ASP A 179 15.24 16.20 10.66
N ARG A 180 14.43 17.17 10.17
CA ARG A 180 13.81 18.23 10.97
C ARG A 180 12.47 17.86 11.59
N TYR A 181 11.85 16.78 11.15
CA TYR A 181 10.57 16.27 11.64
C TYR A 181 10.50 14.75 11.47
N LEU A 182 10.90 14.05 12.49
CA LEU A 182 10.88 12.58 12.53
C LEU A 182 9.54 12.07 13.09
N PRO A 183 9.16 10.82 12.80
CA PRO A 183 7.93 10.24 13.31
C PRO A 183 7.99 10.05 14.84
N LYS A 184 6.83 10.13 15.48
CA LYS A 184 6.65 9.75 16.88
C LYS A 184 6.25 8.26 16.98
N VAL A 185 6.46 7.70 18.18
CA VAL A 185 6.01 6.35 18.51
C VAL A 185 4.50 6.23 18.29
N GLY A 186 4.06 5.18 17.60
CA GLY A 186 2.66 4.95 17.25
C GLY A 186 2.22 5.52 15.90
N GLU A 187 2.87 6.55 15.36
CA GLU A 187 2.47 7.18 14.08
C GLU A 187 2.53 6.22 12.89
N LEU A 188 3.45 5.24 12.92
CA LEU A 188 3.66 4.29 11.82
C LEU A 188 2.81 3.02 11.95
N SER A 189 2.00 2.89 12.99
CA SER A 189 1.24 1.68 13.31
C SER A 189 0.16 1.33 12.29
N ASN A 190 -0.49 2.33 11.70
CA ASN A 190 -1.62 2.15 10.78
C ASN A 190 -1.22 2.03 9.31
N ASN A 191 0.09 2.11 9.00
CA ASN A 191 0.56 2.07 7.62
C ASN A 191 0.77 0.63 7.11
N LEU A 192 0.56 0.46 5.83
CA LEU A 192 0.72 -0.82 5.16
C LEU A 192 2.18 -1.14 4.90
N ARG A 193 2.51 -2.40 5.11
CA ARG A 193 3.86 -2.91 5.09
C ARG A 193 4.28 -3.51 3.75
N ASN A 194 3.32 -3.91 2.94
CA ASN A 194 3.62 -4.64 1.71
C ASN A 194 2.81 -4.08 0.53
N PHE A 195 3.51 -3.67 -0.54
CA PHE A 195 2.89 -2.97 -1.66
C PHE A 195 3.16 -3.63 -3.00
N ASP A 196 4.26 -4.35 -3.15
CA ASP A 196 4.79 -4.64 -4.47
C ASP A 196 5.05 -6.12 -4.76
N ARG A 197 5.22 -6.98 -3.76
CA ARG A 197 5.41 -8.42 -3.95
C ARG A 197 5.20 -9.23 -2.68
N ASP A 198 5.06 -10.55 -2.83
CA ASP A 198 5.04 -11.48 -1.71
C ASP A 198 6.37 -11.48 -0.96
N ARG A 199 6.32 -11.57 0.36
CA ARG A 199 7.50 -11.58 1.21
C ARG A 199 7.27 -12.36 2.50
N MET A 200 8.36 -12.80 3.13
CA MET A 200 8.33 -13.26 4.51
C MET A 200 8.04 -12.12 5.49
N LEU A 201 7.43 -12.45 6.62
CA LEU A 201 7.39 -11.61 7.81
C LEU A 201 8.16 -12.30 8.92
N LEU A 202 9.38 -11.84 9.19
CA LEU A 202 10.21 -12.36 10.28
C LEU A 202 9.77 -11.79 11.62
N PHE A 203 9.27 -10.57 11.64
CA PHE A 203 8.79 -9.87 12.85
C PHE A 203 7.74 -8.81 12.49
N ASP A 204 7.12 -8.21 13.50
CA ASP A 204 6.21 -7.07 13.34
C ASP A 204 6.97 -5.77 13.15
N GLU A 205 7.02 -5.28 11.91
CA GLU A 205 7.73 -4.04 11.54
C GLU A 205 7.20 -2.81 12.28
N LYS A 206 5.89 -2.76 12.58
CA LYS A 206 5.31 -1.61 13.30
C LYS A 206 5.95 -1.46 14.68
N ARG A 207 6.05 -2.57 15.42
CA ARG A 207 6.68 -2.60 16.75
C ARG A 207 8.17 -2.29 16.69
N VAL A 208 8.86 -2.77 15.64
CA VAL A 208 10.29 -2.50 15.47
C VAL A 208 10.51 -1.05 15.07
N PHE A 209 9.66 -0.44 14.22
CA PHE A 209 9.74 0.99 13.96
C PHE A 209 9.53 1.82 15.23
N ASP A 210 8.57 1.48 16.08
CA ASP A 210 8.38 2.16 17.36
C ASP A 210 9.63 2.07 18.26
N MET A 211 10.30 0.93 18.29
CA MET A 211 11.57 0.77 18.99
C MET A 211 12.67 1.64 18.36
N LEU A 212 12.83 1.60 17.02
CA LEU A 212 13.82 2.40 16.30
C LEU A 212 13.59 3.91 16.49
N ILE A 213 12.34 4.35 16.59
CA ILE A 213 12.00 5.74 16.88
C ILE A 213 12.47 6.12 18.30
N ARG A 214 12.20 5.28 19.31
CA ARG A 214 12.67 5.51 20.70
C ARG A 214 14.18 5.59 20.79
N GLU A 215 14.90 4.77 20.03
CA GLU A 215 16.36 4.72 19.99
C GLU A 215 16.98 5.79 19.06
N GLY A 216 16.18 6.62 18.39
CA GLY A 216 16.68 7.64 17.44
C GLY A 216 17.26 7.06 16.15
N LEU A 217 16.90 5.84 15.79
CA LEU A 217 17.47 5.11 14.65
C LEU A 217 16.57 5.09 13.41
N PHE A 218 15.37 5.68 13.45
CA PHE A 218 14.43 5.66 12.33
C PHE A 218 15.06 6.08 11.00
N ALA A 219 15.82 7.17 10.98
CA ALA A 219 16.45 7.69 9.77
C ALA A 219 17.41 6.69 9.10
N GLN A 220 18.07 5.83 9.89
CA GLN A 220 19.00 4.83 9.37
C GLN A 220 18.30 3.60 8.78
N TYR A 221 17.10 3.29 9.28
CA TYR A 221 16.34 2.09 8.92
C TYR A 221 15.05 2.38 8.15
N SER A 222 14.77 3.65 7.78
CA SER A 222 13.67 3.98 6.86
C SER A 222 13.83 3.19 5.55
N ASN A 223 12.72 2.79 4.92
CA ASN A 223 12.80 1.88 3.76
C ASN A 223 13.37 2.53 2.49
N SER A 224 13.29 3.86 2.40
CA SER A 224 13.79 4.63 1.26
C SER A 224 14.12 6.06 1.64
N PHE A 225 14.83 6.74 0.75
CA PHE A 225 15.20 8.14 0.88
C PHE A 225 14.65 8.97 -0.28
N LEU A 226 14.31 10.22 0.00
CA LEU A 226 14.25 11.30 -0.96
C LEU A 226 15.31 12.32 -0.54
N VAL A 227 16.37 12.44 -1.32
CA VAL A 227 17.48 13.35 -1.00
C VAL A 227 17.40 14.58 -1.89
N VAL A 228 17.53 15.76 -1.29
CA VAL A 228 17.60 17.03 -1.99
C VAL A 228 19.00 17.62 -1.78
N ALA A 229 19.76 17.72 -2.83
CA ALA A 229 21.05 18.43 -2.84
C ALA A 229 20.86 19.84 -3.42
N GLY A 230 21.31 20.86 -2.68
CA GLY A 230 21.12 22.27 -2.94
C GLY A 230 20.32 22.98 -1.86
N PRO A 231 19.80 24.19 -2.11
CA PRO A 231 19.12 25.00 -1.09
C PRO A 231 18.04 24.25 -0.34
N GLU A 232 17.98 24.46 0.97
CA GLU A 232 17.04 23.74 1.85
C GLU A 232 15.58 24.00 1.48
N PRO A 233 14.73 22.95 1.35
CA PRO A 233 13.32 23.13 1.18
C PRO A 233 12.62 23.65 2.44
N GLU A 234 11.59 24.50 2.29
CA GLU A 234 10.77 24.97 3.41
C GLU A 234 9.96 23.82 4.05
N THR A 235 9.50 22.85 3.24
CA THR A 235 8.70 21.72 3.73
C THR A 235 9.56 20.75 4.54
N VAL A 236 9.16 20.48 5.78
CA VAL A 236 9.84 19.55 6.69
C VAL A 236 9.09 18.24 6.89
N TYR A 237 7.78 18.24 6.61
CA TYR A 237 6.91 17.07 6.69
C TYR A 237 5.75 17.21 5.70
N THR A 238 5.30 16.09 5.15
CA THR A 238 4.09 16.05 4.31
C THR A 238 3.28 14.78 4.61
N ARG A 239 1.95 14.91 4.66
CA ARG A 239 1.00 13.80 4.70
C ARG A 239 -0.01 13.93 3.57
N PHE A 240 -0.32 12.81 2.92
CA PHE A 240 -1.31 12.72 1.84
C PHE A 240 -2.51 11.88 2.27
N SER A 241 -3.71 12.39 2.10
CA SER A 241 -4.97 11.64 2.27
C SER A 241 -5.37 10.99 0.95
N ASN A 242 -4.55 10.05 0.47
CA ASN A 242 -4.69 9.44 -0.86
C ASN A 242 -5.82 8.41 -0.97
N ASP A 243 -6.35 7.94 0.15
CA ASP A 243 -7.43 6.96 0.28
C ASP A 243 -8.83 7.58 0.24
N ARG A 244 -8.93 8.92 0.29
CA ARG A 244 -10.18 9.66 0.24
C ARG A 244 -10.68 9.87 -1.20
N ALA A 245 -11.96 10.13 -1.35
CA ALA A 245 -12.56 10.60 -2.60
C ALA A 245 -11.89 11.90 -3.09
N ALA A 246 -11.89 12.15 -4.39
CA ALA A 246 -11.15 13.28 -4.98
C ALA A 246 -11.49 14.63 -4.36
N HIS A 247 -12.78 14.86 -4.03
CA HIS A 247 -13.25 16.09 -3.42
C HIS A 247 -12.89 16.26 -1.93
N LEU A 248 -12.28 15.22 -1.31
CA LEU A 248 -11.83 15.21 0.08
C LEU A 248 -10.32 14.97 0.20
N CYS A 249 -9.61 14.83 -0.94
CA CYS A 249 -8.16 14.60 -0.94
C CYS A 249 -7.43 15.88 -0.56
N ILE A 250 -6.75 15.86 0.57
CA ILE A 250 -5.87 16.94 1.04
C ILE A 250 -4.42 16.48 1.15
N ARG A 251 -3.51 17.42 1.04
CA ARG A 251 -2.12 17.31 1.43
C ARG A 251 -1.86 18.26 2.59
N THR A 252 -1.33 17.74 3.68
CA THR A 252 -0.92 18.53 4.84
C THR A 252 0.59 18.62 4.87
N ASP A 253 1.13 19.85 4.80
CA ASP A 253 2.56 20.13 4.93
C ASP A 253 2.82 20.83 6.26
N ILE A 254 3.95 20.48 6.92
CA ILE A 254 4.57 21.34 7.91
C ILE A 254 5.73 22.04 7.19
N ALA A 255 5.66 23.35 7.11
CA ALA A 255 6.69 24.17 6.50
C ALA A 255 7.42 24.99 7.57
N GLU A 256 8.73 25.19 7.38
CA GLU A 256 9.55 26.00 8.25
C GLU A 256 10.24 27.09 7.43
N LYS A 257 10.05 28.34 7.83
CA LYS A 257 10.67 29.50 7.21
C LYS A 257 11.13 30.48 8.30
N ASP A 258 12.37 30.90 8.19
CA ASP A 258 13.00 31.83 9.16
C ASP A 258 12.85 31.35 10.63
N GLY A 259 12.96 30.04 10.85
CA GLY A 259 12.85 29.39 12.17
C GLY A 259 11.43 29.33 12.73
N LYS A 260 10.41 29.68 11.94
CA LYS A 260 8.99 29.55 12.31
C LYS A 260 8.32 28.44 11.49
N ARG A 261 7.57 27.61 12.18
CA ARG A 261 6.76 26.54 11.57
C ARG A 261 5.32 26.96 11.38
N CYS A 262 4.74 26.52 10.28
CA CYS A 262 3.32 26.59 10.03
C CYS A 262 2.81 25.27 9.44
N VAL A 263 1.51 25.01 9.56
CA VAL A 263 0.86 23.88 8.91
C VAL A 263 0.08 24.43 7.72
N ARG A 264 0.19 23.76 6.57
CA ARG A 264 -0.54 24.12 5.34
C ARG A 264 -1.34 22.91 4.86
N LYS A 265 -2.64 23.06 4.70
CA LYS A 265 -3.52 22.05 4.12
C LYS A 265 -3.90 22.47 2.70
N PHE A 266 -3.45 21.73 1.70
CA PHE A 266 -3.71 21.99 0.28
C PHE A 266 -4.78 21.05 -0.26
N ALA A 267 -5.60 21.54 -1.19
CA ALA A 267 -6.36 20.67 -2.06
C ALA A 267 -5.40 19.81 -2.89
N ALA A 268 -5.30 18.52 -2.61
CA ALA A 268 -4.43 17.60 -3.36
C ALA A 268 -4.98 17.33 -4.77
N ARG A 269 -6.26 17.66 -4.99
CA ARG A 269 -6.96 17.60 -6.26
C ARG A 269 -7.83 18.84 -6.43
N PRO A 270 -8.09 19.32 -7.68
CA PRO A 270 -8.93 20.49 -7.92
C PRO A 270 -10.32 20.37 -7.28
N GLU A 271 -10.87 19.14 -7.26
CA GLU A 271 -12.19 18.83 -6.69
C GLU A 271 -12.28 19.06 -5.18
N ALA A 272 -11.13 19.08 -4.48
CA ALA A 272 -11.06 19.32 -3.04
C ALA A 272 -10.95 20.81 -2.65
N ALA A 273 -11.03 21.72 -3.61
CA ALA A 273 -10.94 23.16 -3.34
C ALA A 273 -12.03 23.64 -2.38
N GLU A 274 -13.26 23.18 -2.57
CA GLU A 274 -14.39 23.53 -1.71
C GLU A 274 -14.19 23.01 -0.29
N HIS A 275 -13.69 21.79 -0.14
CA HIS A 275 -13.39 21.19 1.16
C HIS A 275 -12.36 22.01 1.97
N ILE A 276 -11.36 22.61 1.32
CA ILE A 276 -10.43 23.56 1.98
C ILE A 276 -11.14 24.82 2.45
N ARG A 277 -12.15 25.33 1.71
CA ARG A 277 -12.94 26.48 2.10
C ARG A 277 -13.82 26.15 3.31
N GLU A 278 -14.52 25.02 3.26
CA GLU A 278 -15.34 24.51 4.37
C GLU A 278 -14.54 24.36 5.67
N LEU A 279 -13.30 23.88 5.59
CA LEU A 279 -12.37 23.81 6.72
C LEU A 279 -12.16 25.19 7.38
N SER A 280 -11.95 26.23 6.59
CA SER A 280 -11.76 27.60 7.12
C SER A 280 -13.03 28.14 7.76
N GLU A 281 -14.18 27.86 7.17
CA GLU A 281 -15.51 28.25 7.69
C GLU A 281 -15.82 27.53 9.01
N ASN A 282 -15.51 26.23 9.10
CA ASN A 282 -15.64 25.45 10.33
C ASN A 282 -14.77 26.04 11.45
N GLY A 283 -13.51 26.38 11.15
CA GLY A 283 -12.62 27.01 12.12
C GLY A 283 -13.17 28.33 12.68
N ALA A 284 -13.76 29.17 11.82
CA ALA A 284 -14.40 30.41 12.25
C ALA A 284 -15.67 30.16 13.10
N TYR A 285 -16.47 29.16 12.69
CA TYR A 285 -17.66 28.74 13.43
C TYR A 285 -17.29 28.25 14.84
N PHE A 286 -16.40 27.29 14.98
CA PHE A 286 -16.04 26.73 16.28
C PHE A 286 -15.32 27.77 17.17
N ALA A 287 -14.50 28.65 16.60
CA ALA A 287 -13.88 29.71 17.38
C ALA A 287 -14.89 30.62 18.08
N LYS A 288 -16.04 30.84 17.46
CA LYS A 288 -17.16 31.62 18.04
C LYS A 288 -17.88 30.81 19.13
N HIS A 289 -18.22 29.55 18.84
CA HIS A 289 -19.05 28.72 19.73
C HIS A 289 -18.31 28.11 20.91
N PHE A 290 -16.95 28.08 20.88
CA PHE A 290 -16.12 27.70 22.01
C PHE A 290 -15.49 28.89 22.77
N GLU A 291 -15.87 30.14 22.49
CA GLU A 291 -15.18 31.31 23.03
C GLU A 291 -15.03 31.30 24.57
N ASN A 292 -16.04 30.79 25.29
CA ASN A 292 -16.03 30.72 26.76
C ASN A 292 -15.90 29.32 27.33
N SER A 293 -15.53 28.33 26.53
CA SER A 293 -15.49 26.91 26.94
C SER A 293 -14.19 26.48 27.60
N GLY A 294 -13.15 27.32 27.56
CA GLY A 294 -11.78 26.92 27.92
C GLY A 294 -11.05 26.14 26.82
N LEU A 295 -11.67 25.98 25.63
CA LEU A 295 -11.07 25.44 24.42
C LEU A 295 -10.82 26.56 23.42
N SER A 296 -9.57 26.77 23.02
CA SER A 296 -9.23 27.63 21.88
C SER A 296 -9.29 26.84 20.58
N VAL A 297 -9.50 27.50 19.46
CA VAL A 297 -9.44 26.88 18.13
C VAL A 297 -8.22 27.39 17.38
N ASN A 298 -7.39 26.50 16.88
CA ASN A 298 -6.29 26.85 15.99
C ASN A 298 -6.85 27.18 14.61
N ARG A 299 -7.09 28.46 14.34
CA ARG A 299 -7.81 28.91 13.15
C ARG A 299 -7.01 28.70 11.88
N LEU A 300 -7.71 28.22 10.86
CA LEU A 300 -7.23 28.14 9.48
C LEU A 300 -7.49 29.48 8.76
N GLU A 301 -6.45 30.01 8.12
CA GLU A 301 -6.57 31.13 7.18
C GLU A 301 -6.61 30.58 5.75
N TYR A 302 -7.71 30.81 5.04
CA TYR A 302 -7.81 30.46 3.61
C TYR A 302 -6.90 31.37 2.78
N LYS A 303 -6.11 30.75 1.91
CA LYS A 303 -5.16 31.41 1.01
C LYS A 303 -5.15 30.73 -0.36
N GLU A 304 -4.54 31.39 -1.32
CA GLU A 304 -4.29 30.83 -2.64
C GLU A 304 -2.80 30.98 -2.99
N THR A 305 -2.25 29.97 -3.67
CA THR A 305 -0.91 30.06 -4.24
C THR A 305 -0.90 31.03 -5.42
N ALA A 306 0.28 31.42 -5.89
CA ALA A 306 0.42 32.28 -7.08
C ALA A 306 -0.23 31.67 -8.33
N GLU A 307 -0.36 30.34 -8.38
CA GLU A 307 -1.01 29.59 -9.46
C GLU A 307 -2.52 29.39 -9.23
N GLY A 308 -3.10 30.00 -8.18
CA GLY A 308 -4.53 29.92 -7.86
C GLY A 308 -4.93 28.58 -7.19
N CYS A 309 -3.99 27.81 -6.64
CA CYS A 309 -4.34 26.61 -5.87
C CYS A 309 -4.76 26.99 -4.45
N PRO A 310 -5.98 26.59 -3.99
CA PRO A 310 -6.43 26.91 -2.65
C PRO A 310 -5.67 26.10 -1.59
N TYR A 311 -5.36 26.75 -0.49
CA TYR A 311 -4.83 26.12 0.71
C TYR A 311 -5.28 26.88 1.97
N ALA A 312 -5.20 26.20 3.10
CA ALA A 312 -5.43 26.80 4.40
C ALA A 312 -4.15 26.73 5.22
N GLU A 313 -3.80 27.80 5.90
CA GLU A 313 -2.59 27.89 6.74
C GLU A 313 -2.99 28.12 8.20
N LEU A 314 -2.30 27.44 9.11
CA LEU A 314 -2.49 27.57 10.55
C LEU A 314 -1.13 27.55 11.27
N GLU A 315 -1.12 28.07 12.49
CA GLU A 315 0.05 28.06 13.36
C GLU A 315 0.44 26.62 13.70
N PHE A 316 1.72 26.30 13.65
CA PHE A 316 2.24 25.08 14.23
C PHE A 316 2.38 25.27 15.74
N LEU A 317 1.68 24.45 16.52
CA LEU A 317 1.68 24.55 17.98
C LEU A 317 2.92 23.87 18.57
N GLU A 318 3.93 24.68 18.87
CA GLU A 318 5.19 24.17 19.46
C GLU A 318 4.99 23.76 20.92
N HIS A 319 5.75 22.76 21.35
CA HIS A 319 5.79 22.29 22.75
C HIS A 319 4.43 21.91 23.35
N THR A 320 3.53 21.41 22.53
CA THR A 320 2.23 20.88 22.98
C THR A 320 2.27 19.37 23.10
N ARG A 321 1.39 18.84 23.93
CA ARG A 321 1.05 17.42 23.98
C ARG A 321 -0.41 17.25 23.64
N THR A 322 -0.79 16.11 23.07
CA THR A 322 -2.21 15.83 22.85
C THR A 322 -2.88 15.41 24.16
N LEU A 323 -4.20 15.60 24.24
CA LEU A 323 -4.97 15.10 25.37
C LEU A 323 -4.81 13.57 25.51
N GLU A 324 -4.71 12.85 24.39
CA GLU A 324 -4.43 11.42 24.37
C GLU A 324 -3.13 11.06 25.10
N GLU A 325 -2.02 11.75 24.78
CA GLU A 325 -0.73 11.54 25.44
C GLU A 325 -0.80 11.80 26.95
N LEU A 326 -1.62 12.75 27.40
CA LEU A 326 -1.81 13.01 28.82
C LEU A 326 -2.66 11.94 29.52
N LEU A 327 -3.68 11.44 28.84
CA LEU A 327 -4.50 10.32 29.35
C LEU A 327 -3.66 9.05 29.44
N ASP A 328 -2.80 8.77 28.45
CA ASP A 328 -1.88 7.63 28.50
C ASP A 328 -0.88 7.72 29.67
N ASP A 329 -0.36 8.92 29.96
CA ASP A 329 0.49 9.14 31.15
C ASP A 329 -0.25 8.78 32.44
N CYS A 330 -1.53 9.16 32.55
CA CYS A 330 -2.34 8.81 33.71
C CYS A 330 -2.53 7.27 33.84
N LEU A 331 -2.75 6.58 32.71
CA LEU A 331 -2.85 5.11 32.73
C LEU A 331 -1.54 4.45 33.15
N GLN A 332 -0.41 4.91 32.62
CA GLN A 332 0.92 4.37 32.96
C GLN A 332 1.25 4.55 34.44
N LYS A 333 0.82 5.66 35.05
CA LYS A 333 1.02 5.97 36.47
C LYS A 333 -0.09 5.42 37.35
N ASN A 334 -1.12 4.80 36.80
CA ASN A 334 -2.34 4.39 37.47
C ASN A 334 -3.02 5.56 38.23
N ASP A 335 -2.92 6.80 37.69
CA ASP A 335 -3.50 8.01 38.24
C ASP A 335 -4.95 8.18 37.75
N GLU A 336 -5.87 7.54 38.46
CA GLU A 336 -7.29 7.62 38.17
C GLU A 336 -7.83 9.05 38.34
N ALA A 337 -7.44 9.72 39.41
CA ALA A 337 -7.92 11.08 39.69
C ALA A 337 -7.48 12.08 38.61
N GLY A 338 -6.25 11.93 38.11
CA GLY A 338 -5.72 12.72 36.98
C GLY A 338 -6.47 12.45 35.69
N PHE A 339 -6.68 11.18 35.37
CA PHE A 339 -7.44 10.78 34.17
C PHE A 339 -8.87 11.34 34.20
N MET A 340 -9.60 11.13 35.28
CA MET A 340 -10.98 11.59 35.37
C MET A 340 -11.11 13.12 35.36
N ARG A 341 -10.17 13.87 35.97
CA ARG A 341 -10.15 15.34 35.86
C ARG A 341 -10.00 15.82 34.41
N LEU A 342 -9.10 15.20 33.63
CA LEU A 342 -8.92 15.52 32.22
C LEU A 342 -10.16 15.13 31.41
N PHE A 343 -10.74 13.98 31.68
CA PHE A 343 -11.92 13.49 31.00
C PHE A 343 -13.17 14.32 31.32
N ASP A 344 -13.40 14.67 32.58
CA ASP A 344 -14.53 15.53 32.98
C ASP A 344 -14.40 16.91 32.35
N ARG A 345 -13.19 17.51 32.35
CA ARG A 345 -12.94 18.76 31.62
C ARG A 345 -13.23 18.66 30.12
N TYR A 346 -12.92 17.51 29.52
CA TYR A 346 -13.25 17.26 28.12
C TYR A 346 -14.79 17.24 27.90
N LEU A 347 -15.54 16.60 28.80
CA LEU A 347 -17.01 16.61 28.75
C LEU A 347 -17.58 18.01 28.92
N ASP A 348 -17.01 18.81 29.81
CA ASP A 348 -17.41 20.22 30.01
C ASP A 348 -17.18 21.04 28.73
N VAL A 349 -16.05 20.84 28.07
CA VAL A 349 -15.73 21.47 26.77
C VAL A 349 -16.75 21.09 25.71
N LEU A 350 -17.07 19.81 25.55
CA LEU A 350 -18.07 19.36 24.58
C LEU A 350 -19.44 19.99 24.85
N SER A 351 -19.84 20.07 26.12
CA SER A 351 -21.13 20.62 26.53
C SER A 351 -21.20 22.13 26.40
N ALA A 352 -20.07 22.81 26.28
CA ALA A 352 -20.02 24.27 26.13
C ALA A 352 -20.20 24.75 24.69
N ASN A 353 -20.21 23.88 23.69
CA ASN A 353 -20.58 24.24 22.32
C ASN A 353 -22.10 24.51 22.27
N ASP A 354 -22.46 25.76 22.12
CA ASP A 354 -23.86 26.24 22.05
C ASP A 354 -24.43 26.27 20.62
N GLY A 355 -23.63 25.82 19.65
CA GLY A 355 -24.00 25.80 18.24
C GLY A 355 -24.65 24.48 17.79
N GLU A 356 -25.41 24.55 16.71
CA GLU A 356 -26.06 23.37 16.11
C GLU A 356 -25.07 22.41 15.47
N LYS A 357 -23.91 22.91 15.00
CA LYS A 357 -22.87 22.13 14.34
C LYS A 357 -21.86 21.62 15.38
N GLN A 358 -21.63 20.34 15.37
CA GLN A 358 -20.63 19.67 16.20
C GLN A 358 -19.50 19.13 15.33
N ASP A 359 -18.27 19.14 15.84
CA ASP A 359 -17.16 18.40 15.26
C ASP A 359 -17.14 17.00 15.85
N PHE A 360 -17.54 16.02 15.04
CA PHE A 360 -17.55 14.65 15.53
C PHE A 360 -16.14 14.03 15.61
N ASP A 361 -15.12 14.68 15.04
CA ASP A 361 -13.73 14.30 15.15
C ASP A 361 -12.96 15.06 16.26
N LEU A 362 -13.67 15.74 17.16
CA LEU A 362 -13.10 16.34 18.37
C LEU A 362 -12.71 15.24 19.37
N ILE A 363 -11.80 14.36 18.94
CA ILE A 363 -11.25 13.25 19.72
C ILE A 363 -9.95 13.66 20.42
N PHE A 364 -9.47 12.85 21.34
CA PHE A 364 -8.33 13.19 22.21
C PHE A 364 -7.04 13.60 21.47
N PRO A 365 -6.61 12.96 20.36
CA PRO A 365 -5.43 13.40 19.60
C PRO A 365 -5.62 14.76 18.91
N ASN A 366 -6.86 15.24 18.70
CA ASN A 366 -7.16 16.50 18.05
C ASN A 366 -7.28 17.69 19.03
N ILE A 367 -6.90 17.48 20.30
CA ILE A 367 -6.81 18.52 21.32
C ILE A 367 -5.35 18.64 21.77
N CYS A 368 -4.72 19.75 21.42
CA CYS A 368 -3.37 20.10 21.88
C CYS A 368 -3.42 20.81 23.22
N VAL A 369 -2.59 20.39 24.17
CA VAL A 369 -2.53 20.90 25.54
C VAL A 369 -1.17 21.53 25.83
N GLN A 370 -1.18 22.77 26.32
CA GLN A 370 0.01 23.49 26.79
C GLN A 370 -0.32 24.13 28.14
N GLY A 371 0.09 23.49 29.21
CA GLY A 371 -0.33 23.87 30.56
C GLY A 371 -1.85 23.81 30.72
N GLU A 372 -2.46 24.95 31.09
CA GLU A 372 -3.93 25.04 31.22
C GLU A 372 -4.63 25.36 29.89
N LYS A 373 -3.88 25.70 28.84
CA LYS A 373 -4.46 26.03 27.54
C LYS A 373 -4.73 24.77 26.73
N TRP A 374 -6.00 24.57 26.34
CA TRP A 374 -6.41 23.55 25.39
C TRP A 374 -6.71 24.22 24.05
N THR A 375 -6.25 23.57 22.96
CA THR A 375 -6.43 24.11 21.60
C THR A 375 -6.89 22.97 20.67
N MET A 376 -8.06 23.14 20.09
CA MET A 376 -8.60 22.25 19.08
C MET A 376 -7.84 22.41 17.77
N ILE A 377 -7.46 21.30 17.20
CA ILE A 377 -6.91 21.19 15.85
C ILE A 377 -7.76 20.21 15.06
N ASP A 378 -7.72 20.27 13.74
CA ASP A 378 -8.40 19.34 12.84
C ASP A 378 -9.91 19.21 13.12
N TYR A 379 -10.69 20.12 12.54
CA TYR A 379 -12.15 20.19 12.63
C TYR A 379 -12.78 20.00 11.24
N GLU A 380 -12.32 18.96 10.57
CA GLU A 380 -12.66 18.64 9.20
C GLU A 380 -14.08 18.06 9.07
N TRP A 381 -14.49 17.28 10.07
CA TRP A 381 -15.71 16.47 9.99
C TRP A 381 -16.78 16.99 10.94
N THR A 382 -17.77 17.65 10.37
CA THR A 382 -18.86 18.26 11.16
C THR A 382 -20.20 17.63 10.84
N ASP A 383 -21.06 17.55 11.85
CA ASP A 383 -22.44 17.09 11.70
C ASP A 383 -23.37 17.93 12.59
N THR A 384 -24.65 17.93 12.26
CA THR A 384 -25.71 18.57 13.05
C THR A 384 -26.56 17.51 13.75
N GLY A 385 -26.99 17.79 14.98
CA GLY A 385 -27.83 16.88 15.74
C GLY A 385 -27.06 15.81 16.55
N LEU A 386 -25.72 15.88 16.60
CA LEU A 386 -24.91 15.09 17.51
C LEU A 386 -24.98 15.67 18.93
N LEU A 387 -25.04 14.79 19.92
CA LEU A 387 -24.95 15.18 21.32
C LEU A 387 -23.49 15.13 21.82
N PRO A 388 -23.11 15.95 22.80
CA PRO A 388 -21.77 15.88 23.43
C PRO A 388 -21.38 14.47 23.86
N GLU A 389 -22.31 13.69 24.38
CA GLU A 389 -22.08 12.30 24.80
C GLU A 389 -21.76 11.37 23.62
N ASP A 390 -22.31 11.62 22.44
CA ASP A 390 -22.01 10.80 21.25
C ASP A 390 -20.56 11.02 20.80
N ILE A 391 -20.07 12.27 20.87
CA ILE A 391 -18.67 12.62 20.59
C ILE A 391 -17.76 12.01 21.65
N ALA A 392 -18.12 12.07 22.93
CA ALA A 392 -17.34 11.49 24.02
C ALA A 392 -17.23 9.96 23.89
N ARG A 393 -18.34 9.29 23.53
CA ARG A 393 -18.35 7.84 23.24
C ARG A 393 -17.43 7.50 22.08
N ARG A 394 -17.48 8.30 20.99
CA ARG A 394 -16.61 8.11 19.83
C ARG A 394 -15.14 8.34 20.19
N ALA A 395 -14.83 9.38 20.95
CA ALA A 395 -13.46 9.64 21.40
C ALA A 395 -12.86 8.45 22.18
N LEU A 396 -13.62 7.89 23.13
CA LEU A 396 -13.20 6.68 23.86
C LEU A 396 -13.12 5.45 22.95
N HIS A 397 -14.04 5.29 21.98
CA HIS A 397 -13.98 4.21 21.02
C HIS A 397 -12.71 4.28 20.17
N CYS A 398 -12.39 5.45 19.59
CA CYS A 398 -11.17 5.67 18.83
C CYS A 398 -9.90 5.46 19.67
N TYR A 399 -9.90 5.92 20.93
CA TYR A 399 -8.82 5.70 21.88
C TYR A 399 -8.51 4.21 22.10
N GLY A 400 -9.57 3.36 22.08
CA GLY A 400 -9.44 1.91 22.16
C GLY A 400 -9.02 1.23 20.86
N LEU A 401 -9.37 1.80 19.70
CA LEU A 401 -9.00 1.24 18.39
C LEU A 401 -7.47 1.24 18.17
N GLU A 402 -6.79 2.29 18.64
CA GLU A 402 -5.35 2.40 18.54
C GLU A 402 -4.60 1.38 19.43
N ASN A 403 -5.13 1.14 20.62
CA ASN A 403 -4.59 0.17 21.56
C ASN A 403 -5.70 -0.50 22.39
N ALA A 404 -6.06 -1.72 21.98
CA ALA A 404 -7.14 -2.48 22.63
C ALA A 404 -6.92 -2.70 24.15
N LYS A 405 -5.67 -2.73 24.63
CA LYS A 405 -5.35 -2.86 26.06
C LYS A 405 -5.84 -1.69 26.90
N ARG A 406 -5.96 -0.48 26.29
CA ARG A 406 -6.53 0.69 26.97
C ARG A 406 -7.95 0.39 27.47
N MET A 407 -8.77 -0.31 26.65
CA MET A 407 -10.16 -0.63 26.97
C MET A 407 -10.33 -1.64 28.12
N GLU A 408 -9.29 -2.40 28.41
CA GLU A 408 -9.28 -3.35 29.53
C GLU A 408 -8.91 -2.68 30.87
N HIS A 409 -8.34 -1.48 30.80
CA HIS A 409 -7.85 -0.76 31.99
C HIS A 409 -9.04 -0.30 32.86
N PRO A 410 -9.00 -0.51 34.21
CA PRO A 410 -10.11 -0.14 35.11
C PRO A 410 -10.51 1.33 35.02
N ILE A 411 -9.55 2.24 34.87
CA ILE A 411 -9.78 3.69 34.75
C ILE A 411 -10.60 3.98 33.49
N VAL A 412 -10.25 3.40 32.35
CA VAL A 412 -10.97 3.60 31.08
C VAL A 412 -12.37 3.01 31.14
N LYS A 413 -12.55 1.85 31.80
CA LYS A 413 -13.89 1.27 32.03
C LYS A 413 -14.80 2.23 32.79
N ARG A 414 -14.30 2.94 33.80
CA ARG A 414 -15.08 3.96 34.53
C ARG A 414 -15.43 5.15 33.62
N ALA A 415 -14.52 5.61 32.78
CA ALA A 415 -14.82 6.65 31.80
C ALA A 415 -15.90 6.19 30.81
N MET A 416 -15.85 4.91 30.38
CA MET A 416 -16.89 4.31 29.53
C MET A 416 -18.26 4.26 30.22
N GLU A 417 -18.28 3.83 31.49
CA GLU A 417 -19.49 3.84 32.31
C GLU A 417 -20.07 5.25 32.45
N ARG A 418 -19.22 6.26 32.66
CA ARG A 418 -19.59 7.68 32.80
C ARG A 418 -20.39 8.21 31.61
N VAL A 419 -20.10 7.73 30.38
CA VAL A 419 -20.79 8.15 29.15
C VAL A 419 -21.73 7.08 28.57
N GLY A 420 -21.93 5.96 29.27
CA GLY A 420 -22.79 4.88 28.82
C GLY A 420 -22.27 4.16 27.58
N LEU A 421 -20.93 3.97 27.48
CA LEU A 421 -20.30 3.23 26.38
C LEU A 421 -20.18 1.75 26.74
N ASP A 422 -21.28 1.03 26.63
CA ASP A 422 -21.35 -0.43 26.81
C ASP A 422 -20.97 -1.22 25.53
N GLY A 423 -21.10 -2.55 25.60
CA GLY A 423 -20.79 -3.41 24.46
C GLY A 423 -21.65 -3.16 23.23
N ALA A 424 -22.94 -2.86 23.40
CA ALA A 424 -23.88 -2.58 22.31
C ALA A 424 -23.58 -1.22 21.66
N ALA A 425 -23.32 -0.18 22.48
CA ALA A 425 -22.92 1.14 22.01
C ALA A 425 -21.58 1.07 21.23
N ARG A 426 -20.61 0.28 21.68
CA ARG A 426 -19.33 0.07 20.98
C ARG A 426 -19.52 -0.61 19.64
N GLN A 427 -20.36 -1.65 19.56
CA GLN A 427 -20.67 -2.32 18.29
C GLN A 427 -21.30 -1.31 17.31
N LYS A 428 -22.29 -0.54 17.75
CA LYS A 428 -22.95 0.47 16.93
C LYS A 428 -21.97 1.54 16.43
N LEU A 429 -21.08 2.03 17.29
CA LEU A 429 -20.00 2.96 16.89
C LEU A 429 -19.06 2.36 15.86
N GLY A 430 -18.68 1.09 16.00
CA GLY A 430 -17.87 0.39 15.01
C GLY A 430 -18.55 0.32 13.64
N GLU A 431 -19.85 0.04 13.59
CA GLU A 431 -20.63 0.06 12.35
C GLU A 431 -20.73 1.47 11.74
N GLN A 432 -20.92 2.50 12.58
CA GLN A 432 -20.93 3.91 12.16
C GLN A 432 -19.57 4.35 11.62
N GLU A 433 -18.46 3.97 12.25
CA GLU A 433 -17.11 4.28 11.79
C GLU A 433 -16.84 3.64 10.42
N ILE A 434 -17.21 2.38 10.22
CA ILE A 434 -17.12 1.71 8.91
C ILE A 434 -17.95 2.44 7.85
N ALA A 435 -19.16 2.87 8.20
CA ALA A 435 -20.03 3.62 7.28
C ALA A 435 -19.43 4.99 6.94
N PHE A 436 -18.87 5.68 7.92
CA PHE A 436 -18.17 6.94 7.74
C PHE A 436 -16.95 6.78 6.81
N GLN A 437 -16.06 5.83 7.09
CA GLN A 437 -14.89 5.57 6.25
C GLN A 437 -15.29 5.26 4.80
N ARG A 438 -16.36 4.49 4.60
CA ARG A 438 -16.91 4.23 3.26
C ARG A 438 -17.43 5.51 2.59
N SER A 439 -18.05 6.42 3.34
CA SER A 439 -18.56 7.69 2.80
C SER A 439 -17.42 8.62 2.36
N VAL A 440 -16.34 8.68 3.13
CA VAL A 440 -15.13 9.46 2.81
C VAL A 440 -14.45 8.95 1.53
N MET A 441 -14.51 7.65 1.27
CA MET A 441 -13.96 7.05 0.05
C MET A 441 -14.91 7.12 -1.17
N ARG A 442 -16.14 7.59 -0.99
CA ARG A 442 -17.17 7.57 -2.02
C ARG A 442 -17.12 8.82 -2.89
N GLU A 443 -16.89 8.66 -4.18
CA GLU A 443 -16.93 9.74 -5.16
C GLU A 443 -18.35 10.33 -5.28
N LYS A 444 -18.47 11.61 -5.68
CA LYS A 444 -19.76 12.29 -5.89
C LYS A 444 -20.68 11.57 -6.88
N ASN A 445 -20.12 10.78 -7.80
CA ASN A 445 -20.87 9.93 -8.74
C ASN A 445 -21.34 8.59 -8.14
N GLY A 446 -21.15 8.38 -6.84
CA GLY A 446 -21.55 7.18 -6.11
C GLY A 446 -20.61 5.98 -6.22
N LYS A 447 -19.53 6.06 -7.01
CA LYS A 447 -18.52 5.01 -7.08
C LYS A 447 -17.59 5.11 -5.88
N SER A 448 -17.21 3.98 -5.30
CA SER A 448 -16.16 3.96 -4.27
C SER A 448 -14.81 4.25 -4.92
N ARG A 449 -14.02 5.11 -4.29
CA ARG A 449 -12.62 5.25 -4.68
C ARG A 449 -11.83 4.11 -4.06
N THR A 450 -11.27 3.32 -4.93
CA THR A 450 -10.61 2.08 -4.60
C THR A 450 -9.09 2.17 -4.81
N ALA A 451 -8.57 3.36 -5.16
CA ALA A 451 -7.25 3.52 -5.74
C ALA A 451 -6.12 2.81 -4.99
N LEU A 452 -5.99 2.99 -3.68
CA LEU A 452 -4.94 2.32 -2.90
C LEU A 452 -5.31 0.87 -2.55
N THR A 453 -6.55 0.63 -2.20
CA THR A 453 -7.06 -0.69 -1.83
C THR A 453 -7.11 -1.61 -3.06
N ASP A 454 -7.59 -1.11 -4.19
CA ASP A 454 -7.61 -1.87 -5.46
C ASP A 454 -6.21 -2.12 -5.99
N MET A 455 -5.32 -1.13 -5.92
CA MET A 455 -3.93 -1.33 -6.29
C MET A 455 -3.28 -2.44 -5.46
N ARG A 456 -3.57 -2.53 -4.16
CA ARG A 456 -3.11 -3.59 -3.27
C ARG A 456 -3.67 -4.96 -3.68
N HIS A 457 -4.95 -5.01 -4.03
CA HIS A 457 -5.57 -6.24 -4.53
C HIS A 457 -5.06 -6.62 -5.92
N LEU A 458 -4.86 -5.64 -6.81
CA LEU A 458 -4.32 -5.87 -8.16
C LEU A 458 -2.87 -6.36 -8.16
N ILE A 459 -2.05 -5.88 -7.23
CA ILE A 459 -0.68 -6.37 -7.06
C ILE A 459 -0.69 -7.81 -6.49
N GLY A 460 -1.76 -8.20 -5.77
CA GLY A 460 -1.97 -9.57 -5.31
C GLY A 460 -0.97 -10.07 -4.27
N HIS A 461 -0.09 -9.19 -3.78
CA HIS A 461 1.03 -9.57 -2.93
C HIS A 461 0.67 -9.45 -1.45
N ARG A 462 0.80 -10.53 -0.71
CA ARG A 462 0.55 -10.58 0.73
C ARG A 462 1.81 -10.95 1.48
N ALA A 463 1.97 -10.34 2.64
CA ALA A 463 3.04 -10.72 3.54
C ALA A 463 2.68 -12.03 4.27
N VAL A 464 3.59 -12.97 4.30
CA VAL A 464 3.42 -14.31 4.85
C VAL A 464 4.31 -14.47 6.09
N PRO A 465 3.78 -14.89 7.27
CA PRO A 465 4.61 -15.23 8.43
C PRO A 465 5.72 -16.23 8.04
N TRP A 466 6.90 -16.07 8.61
CA TRP A 466 8.05 -16.89 8.24
C TRP A 466 7.81 -18.40 8.47
N GLN A 467 7.07 -18.75 9.53
CA GLN A 467 6.70 -20.14 9.81
C GLN A 467 5.90 -20.74 8.66
N GLU A 468 4.95 -19.99 8.14
CA GLU A 468 4.13 -20.41 7.01
C GLU A 468 4.93 -20.43 5.71
N PHE A 469 5.84 -19.46 5.53
CA PHE A 469 6.72 -19.40 4.37
C PHE A 469 7.62 -20.64 4.28
N PHE A 470 8.27 -21.02 5.38
CA PHE A 470 9.10 -22.23 5.42
C PHE A 470 8.28 -23.51 5.31
N ALA A 471 7.12 -23.56 5.96
CA ALA A 471 6.21 -24.70 5.81
C ALA A 471 5.77 -24.89 4.35
N ARG A 472 5.60 -23.80 3.60
CA ARG A 472 5.33 -23.86 2.15
C ARG A 472 6.53 -24.37 1.37
N ALA A 473 7.74 -23.88 1.66
CA ALA A 473 8.96 -24.33 0.98
C ALA A 473 9.18 -25.84 1.14
N ASP A 474 9.00 -26.36 2.35
CA ASP A 474 9.13 -27.80 2.62
C ASP A 474 8.03 -28.64 1.95
N ARG A 475 6.89 -28.04 1.62
CA ARG A 475 5.72 -28.70 0.99
C ARG A 475 5.59 -28.42 -0.50
N LYS A 476 6.54 -27.72 -1.11
CA LYS A 476 6.68 -27.54 -2.56
C LYS A 476 7.26 -28.82 -3.20
N ARG A 477 6.47 -29.86 -3.19
CA ARG A 477 6.81 -31.13 -3.83
C ARG A 477 5.56 -31.69 -4.49
N VAL A 478 5.71 -32.15 -5.71
CA VAL A 478 4.67 -32.85 -6.42
C VAL A 478 4.75 -34.32 -6.09
N GLN A 479 3.69 -34.92 -5.60
CA GLN A 479 3.58 -36.38 -5.46
C GLN A 479 2.77 -36.92 -6.63
N ILE A 480 3.29 -37.99 -7.25
CA ILE A 480 2.65 -38.66 -8.37
C ILE A 480 2.28 -40.06 -7.93
N PHE A 481 1.06 -40.45 -8.23
CA PHE A 481 0.53 -41.79 -8.03
C PHE A 481 0.15 -42.38 -9.37
N GLU A 482 0.50 -43.67 -9.59
CA GLU A 482 0.11 -44.41 -10.77
C GLU A 482 -0.92 -45.49 -10.40
N ASP A 483 -2.09 -45.46 -11.07
CA ASP A 483 -3.07 -46.54 -10.96
C ASP A 483 -2.74 -47.67 -11.96
N LEU A 484 -2.23 -48.76 -11.45
CA LEU A 484 -1.94 -49.99 -12.23
C LEU A 484 -3.13 -50.98 -12.23
N GLY A 485 -4.34 -50.48 -11.96
CA GLY A 485 -5.59 -51.24 -11.95
C GLY A 485 -6.11 -51.63 -10.56
N LYS A 486 -5.49 -51.08 -9.49
CA LYS A 486 -5.92 -51.25 -8.09
C LYS A 486 -6.26 -49.92 -7.38
N GLY A 487 -6.35 -48.83 -8.16
CA GLY A 487 -6.48 -47.48 -7.65
C GLY A 487 -5.13 -46.87 -7.26
N TYR A 488 -5.17 -45.65 -6.74
CA TYR A 488 -3.97 -44.91 -6.31
C TYR A 488 -3.54 -45.40 -4.92
N THR A 489 -2.34 -45.98 -4.82
CA THR A 489 -1.79 -46.48 -3.57
C THR A 489 -0.40 -45.88 -3.29
N PRO A 490 0.02 -45.76 -2.01
CA PRO A 490 1.34 -45.23 -1.68
C PRO A 490 2.51 -46.03 -2.29
N GLU A 491 2.32 -47.34 -2.49
CA GLU A 491 3.36 -48.22 -3.06
C GLU A 491 3.69 -47.89 -4.51
N HIS A 492 2.74 -47.27 -5.21
CA HIS A 492 2.87 -46.79 -6.59
C HIS A 492 2.89 -45.27 -6.66
N SER A 493 3.61 -44.64 -5.70
CA SER A 493 3.80 -43.19 -5.68
C SER A 493 5.23 -42.78 -5.50
N TYR A 494 5.56 -41.60 -5.97
CA TYR A 494 6.89 -41.00 -5.83
C TYR A 494 6.82 -39.46 -5.84
N TYR A 495 7.84 -38.84 -5.27
CA TYR A 495 7.92 -37.38 -5.24
C TYR A 495 8.78 -36.85 -6.40
N ARG A 496 8.34 -35.73 -7.00
CA ARG A 496 9.05 -34.98 -8.01
C ARG A 496 9.34 -33.57 -7.46
N TYR A 497 10.59 -33.36 -7.07
CA TYR A 497 11.08 -32.06 -6.59
C TYR A 497 11.44 -31.11 -7.74
N ASP A 498 11.77 -31.66 -8.89
CA ASP A 498 12.13 -30.99 -10.14
C ASP A 498 10.91 -30.51 -10.96
N ALA A 499 9.70 -30.86 -10.53
CA ALA A 499 8.49 -30.44 -11.21
C ALA A 499 8.14 -28.96 -10.96
N TYR A 500 8.68 -28.34 -9.90
CA TYR A 500 8.52 -26.91 -9.66
C TYR A 500 9.59 -26.11 -10.40
N GLU A 501 9.14 -25.18 -11.23
CA GLU A 501 9.96 -24.16 -11.87
C GLU A 501 9.87 -22.83 -11.10
N ALA A 502 10.56 -21.79 -11.61
CA ALA A 502 10.45 -20.44 -11.09
C ALA A 502 8.98 -19.94 -11.12
N ASP A 503 8.66 -18.97 -10.26
CA ASP A 503 7.34 -18.32 -10.19
C ASP A 503 6.16 -19.26 -9.88
N ASP A 504 6.41 -20.33 -9.11
CA ASP A 504 5.40 -21.31 -8.71
C ASP A 504 4.70 -22.01 -9.90
N LEU A 505 5.42 -22.18 -10.99
CA LEU A 505 5.01 -22.99 -12.12
C LEU A 505 5.30 -24.47 -11.84
N ILE A 506 4.38 -25.34 -12.23
CA ILE A 506 4.53 -26.79 -12.20
C ILE A 506 4.61 -27.29 -13.64
N HIS A 507 5.68 -28.02 -13.95
CA HIS A 507 5.83 -28.80 -15.16
C HIS A 507 6.11 -30.25 -14.79
N ALA A 508 5.06 -31.04 -14.66
CA ALA A 508 5.17 -32.46 -14.33
C ALA A 508 5.17 -33.29 -15.63
N ARG A 509 6.31 -33.89 -15.93
CA ARG A 509 6.44 -34.86 -17.02
C ARG A 509 6.57 -36.26 -16.43
N ILE A 510 5.62 -37.15 -16.76
CA ILE A 510 5.42 -38.45 -16.14
C ILE A 510 5.51 -39.51 -17.24
N GLU A 511 6.53 -40.36 -17.15
CA GLU A 511 6.65 -41.55 -18.01
C GLU A 511 5.87 -42.70 -17.37
N CYS A 512 4.83 -43.17 -18.03
CA CYS A 512 3.92 -44.18 -17.53
C CYS A 512 4.51 -45.57 -17.56
N GLN A 513 4.17 -46.40 -16.56
CA GLN A 513 4.47 -47.84 -16.55
C GLN A 513 3.51 -48.61 -17.47
N ALA A 514 3.82 -49.86 -17.69
CA ALA A 514 2.92 -50.77 -18.39
C ALA A 514 1.58 -50.90 -17.67
N LYS A 515 0.47 -50.74 -18.41
CA LYS A 515 -0.90 -50.87 -17.91
C LYS A 515 -1.34 -49.75 -16.93
N THR A 516 -0.67 -48.60 -16.96
CA THR A 516 -1.12 -47.43 -16.17
C THR A 516 -2.51 -47.00 -16.66
N LYS A 517 -3.52 -47.06 -15.79
CA LYS A 517 -4.89 -46.65 -16.05
C LYS A 517 -5.16 -45.19 -15.77
N GLY A 518 -4.36 -44.60 -14.92
CA GLY A 518 -4.50 -43.21 -14.54
C GLY A 518 -3.32 -42.69 -13.73
N ILE A 519 -3.16 -41.39 -13.74
CA ILE A 519 -2.16 -40.66 -12.98
C ILE A 519 -2.89 -39.69 -12.04
N ARG A 520 -2.56 -39.73 -10.76
CA ARG A 520 -2.93 -38.69 -9.80
C ARG A 520 -1.70 -37.84 -9.49
N LEU A 521 -1.86 -36.55 -9.59
CA LEU A 521 -0.86 -35.54 -9.24
C LEU A 521 -1.36 -34.76 -8.03
N ASP A 522 -0.61 -34.83 -6.93
CA ASP A 522 -0.84 -34.00 -5.75
C ASP A 522 0.13 -32.83 -5.83
N PRO A 523 -0.34 -31.63 -6.17
CA PRO A 523 0.54 -30.50 -6.48
C PRO A 523 1.23 -29.94 -5.23
N ALA A 524 0.67 -30.20 -4.05
CA ALA A 524 1.16 -29.67 -2.78
C ALA A 524 0.54 -30.38 -1.59
N GLU A 525 0.97 -30.03 -0.39
CA GLU A 525 0.37 -30.45 0.88
C GLU A 525 -0.25 -29.26 1.65
N LEU A 526 -0.84 -28.32 0.93
CA LEU A 526 -1.41 -27.07 1.46
C LEU A 526 -2.63 -26.64 0.66
N PRO A 527 -3.57 -25.88 1.24
CA PRO A 527 -4.60 -25.20 0.47
C PRO A 527 -4.00 -24.32 -0.61
N CYS A 528 -4.52 -24.42 -1.82
CA CYS A 528 -3.96 -23.72 -2.97
C CYS A 528 -5.00 -23.50 -4.07
N LEU A 529 -4.70 -22.55 -4.96
CA LEU A 529 -5.37 -22.37 -6.23
C LEU A 529 -4.45 -22.89 -7.33
N VAL A 530 -4.90 -23.83 -8.14
CA VAL A 530 -4.14 -24.39 -9.26
C VAL A 530 -4.78 -24.00 -10.56
N GLN A 531 -4.03 -23.32 -11.43
CA GLN A 531 -4.44 -23.00 -12.80
C GLN A 531 -3.76 -23.98 -13.74
N ILE A 532 -4.49 -24.93 -14.27
CA ILE A 532 -3.99 -25.90 -15.24
C ILE A 532 -4.01 -25.23 -16.62
N HIS A 533 -2.83 -25.04 -17.20
CA HIS A 533 -2.68 -24.40 -18.51
C HIS A 533 -2.77 -25.44 -19.65
N GLU A 534 -2.16 -26.61 -19.48
CA GLU A 534 -2.04 -27.59 -20.52
C GLU A 534 -1.91 -29.00 -19.93
N ILE A 535 -2.55 -29.97 -20.59
CA ILE A 535 -2.36 -31.41 -20.36
C ILE A 535 -2.05 -32.04 -21.72
N LEU A 536 -0.85 -32.67 -21.82
CA LEU A 536 -0.45 -33.37 -23.03
C LEU A 536 -0.40 -34.87 -22.75
N TRP A 537 -0.96 -35.65 -23.64
CA TRP A 537 -0.85 -37.10 -23.67
C TRP A 537 -0.16 -37.51 -24.97
N ARG A 538 0.92 -38.28 -24.86
CA ARG A 538 1.74 -38.69 -26.03
C ARG A 538 2.21 -37.47 -26.87
N GLY A 539 2.56 -36.38 -26.20
CA GLY A 539 3.00 -35.12 -26.83
C GLY A 539 1.90 -34.31 -27.52
N ARG A 540 0.64 -34.72 -27.43
CA ARG A 540 -0.51 -34.00 -27.98
C ARG A 540 -1.36 -33.40 -26.87
N ALA A 541 -1.73 -32.14 -27.01
CA ALA A 541 -2.67 -31.49 -26.10
C ALA A 541 -4.05 -32.17 -26.15
N LEU A 542 -4.64 -32.39 -24.96
CA LEU A 542 -5.99 -32.97 -24.87
C LEU A 542 -7.03 -31.93 -25.29
N THR A 543 -8.05 -32.42 -25.99
CA THR A 543 -9.23 -31.61 -26.36
C THR A 543 -10.10 -31.38 -25.11
N LYS A 544 -11.05 -30.43 -25.23
CA LYS A 544 -11.98 -30.14 -24.14
C LYS A 544 -12.84 -31.37 -23.80
N GLU A 545 -13.32 -32.11 -24.81
CA GLU A 545 -14.12 -33.30 -24.61
C GLU A 545 -13.33 -34.44 -23.94
N GLU A 546 -12.04 -34.56 -24.24
CA GLU A 546 -11.14 -35.51 -23.58
C GLU A 546 -10.92 -35.12 -22.12
N ILE A 547 -10.64 -33.84 -21.84
CA ILE A 547 -10.48 -33.32 -20.50
C ILE A 547 -11.75 -33.53 -19.66
N ASP A 548 -12.93 -33.25 -20.21
CA ASP A 548 -14.20 -33.45 -19.52
C ASP A 548 -14.45 -34.92 -19.12
N ARG A 549 -13.85 -35.87 -19.83
CA ARG A 549 -13.96 -37.32 -19.54
C ARG A 549 -12.89 -37.86 -18.62
N CYS A 550 -11.65 -37.30 -18.70
CA CYS A 550 -10.49 -37.91 -18.03
C CYS A 550 -10.00 -37.15 -16.78
N LEU A 551 -10.37 -35.86 -16.61
CA LEU A 551 -9.86 -35.04 -15.51
C LEU A 551 -10.83 -35.06 -14.32
N PHE A 552 -10.30 -35.45 -13.16
CA PHE A 552 -11.00 -35.47 -11.87
C PHE A 552 -10.15 -34.75 -10.81
N THR A 553 -10.81 -34.14 -9.83
CA THR A 553 -10.14 -33.43 -8.73
C THR A 553 -11.02 -33.46 -7.49
N ASN A 554 -10.41 -33.38 -6.30
CA ASN A 554 -11.13 -33.18 -5.04
C ASN A 554 -11.32 -31.69 -4.69
N GLY A 555 -10.81 -30.77 -5.53
CA GLY A 555 -11.01 -29.35 -5.38
C GLY A 555 -12.27 -28.83 -6.09
N GLU A 556 -12.62 -27.59 -5.81
CA GLU A 556 -13.71 -26.88 -6.45
C GLU A 556 -13.26 -26.26 -7.77
N MET A 557 -13.86 -26.67 -8.89
CA MET A 557 -13.54 -26.13 -10.20
C MET A 557 -14.25 -24.78 -10.38
N LEU A 558 -13.46 -23.69 -10.44
CA LEU A 558 -13.99 -22.32 -10.47
C LEU A 558 -14.26 -21.81 -11.88
N ASP A 559 -13.43 -22.18 -12.86
CA ASP A 559 -13.51 -21.57 -14.19
C ASP A 559 -12.83 -22.46 -15.26
N ARG A 560 -13.37 -22.34 -16.51
CA ARG A 560 -12.79 -22.85 -17.74
C ARG A 560 -12.73 -21.71 -18.76
N GLN A 561 -11.62 -20.98 -18.76
CA GLN A 561 -11.41 -19.85 -19.68
C GLN A 561 -10.66 -20.28 -20.94
N GLU A 562 -10.86 -19.50 -22.01
CA GLU A 562 -10.10 -19.65 -23.25
C GLU A 562 -8.58 -19.51 -22.98
N GLY A 563 -7.77 -20.48 -23.42
CA GLY A 563 -6.33 -20.52 -23.15
C GLY A 563 -5.90 -21.17 -21.83
N ARG A 564 -6.85 -21.78 -21.08
CA ARG A 564 -6.59 -22.58 -19.88
C ARG A 564 -7.46 -23.81 -19.86
N VAL A 565 -6.95 -24.91 -19.27
CA VAL A 565 -7.76 -26.11 -19.08
C VAL A 565 -8.83 -25.84 -18.02
N CYS A 566 -8.41 -25.45 -16.81
CA CYS A 566 -9.30 -25.05 -15.71
C CYS A 566 -8.54 -24.40 -14.57
N THR A 567 -9.29 -23.76 -13.67
CA THR A 567 -8.81 -23.28 -12.37
C THR A 567 -9.51 -24.04 -11.26
N VAL A 568 -8.75 -24.62 -10.34
CA VAL A 568 -9.26 -25.43 -9.23
C VAL A 568 -8.83 -24.81 -7.89
N LEU A 569 -9.79 -24.61 -6.98
CA LEU A 569 -9.56 -24.21 -5.61
C LEU A 569 -9.52 -25.44 -4.71
N PHE A 570 -8.42 -25.60 -4.00
CA PHE A 570 -8.26 -26.62 -2.97
C PHE A 570 -8.25 -25.96 -1.59
N ASP A 571 -9.22 -26.28 -0.75
CA ASP A 571 -9.30 -25.84 0.64
C ASP A 571 -8.79 -26.89 1.65
N THR A 572 -8.22 -27.96 1.14
CA THR A 572 -7.65 -29.09 1.86
C THR A 572 -6.13 -29.07 1.85
N ALA A 573 -5.51 -29.75 2.80
CA ALA A 573 -4.08 -30.04 2.81
C ALA A 573 -3.67 -31.23 1.90
N ASP A 574 -4.64 -31.88 1.24
CA ASP A 574 -4.41 -33.00 0.32
C ASP A 574 -5.04 -32.69 -1.06
N PRO A 575 -4.57 -31.62 -1.76
CA PRO A 575 -5.04 -31.28 -3.09
C PRO A 575 -4.63 -32.36 -4.10
N ASN A 576 -5.56 -32.83 -4.93
CA ASN A 576 -5.22 -33.80 -5.95
C ASN A 576 -5.96 -33.58 -7.29
N ILE A 577 -5.25 -33.92 -8.36
CA ILE A 577 -5.69 -33.85 -9.74
C ILE A 577 -5.42 -35.22 -10.37
N SER A 578 -6.46 -35.89 -10.86
CA SER A 578 -6.35 -37.21 -11.47
C SER A 578 -6.69 -37.17 -12.95
N VAL A 579 -5.86 -37.77 -13.77
CA VAL A 579 -6.08 -37.96 -15.21
C VAL A 579 -6.27 -39.44 -15.49
N ARG A 580 -7.47 -39.84 -15.92
CA ARG A 580 -7.79 -41.20 -16.30
C ARG A 580 -7.36 -41.47 -17.75
N LEU A 581 -6.33 -42.30 -17.92
CA LEU A 581 -5.74 -42.62 -19.22
C LEU A 581 -6.58 -43.71 -19.95
N ASP A 582 -7.18 -44.63 -19.20
CA ASP A 582 -7.99 -45.74 -19.72
C ASP A 582 -9.28 -45.27 -20.43
N VAL A 583 -9.70 -44.02 -20.25
CA VAL A 583 -10.84 -43.43 -20.98
C VAL A 583 -10.41 -42.66 -22.22
N LEU A 584 -9.11 -42.39 -22.39
CA LEU A 584 -8.57 -41.70 -23.56
C LEU A 584 -8.26 -42.67 -24.70
N ASP A 585 -7.56 -43.78 -24.39
CA ASP A 585 -7.33 -44.86 -25.30
C ASP A 585 -7.11 -46.19 -24.52
N GLN A 586 -7.10 -47.32 -25.21
CA GLN A 586 -6.90 -48.66 -24.64
C GLN A 586 -5.54 -49.27 -25.02
N GLU A 587 -4.64 -48.47 -25.58
CA GLU A 587 -3.33 -48.95 -26.00
C GLU A 587 -2.37 -49.08 -24.80
N GLU A 588 -1.29 -49.81 -25.02
CA GLU A 588 -0.20 -49.97 -24.03
C GLU A 588 0.37 -48.61 -23.62
N THR A 589 0.55 -48.39 -22.32
CA THR A 589 1.00 -47.13 -21.75
C THR A 589 2.49 -47.10 -21.41
N ALA A 590 3.20 -48.25 -21.53
CA ALA A 590 4.63 -48.35 -21.18
C ALA A 590 5.49 -47.38 -21.99
N GLY A 591 6.24 -46.50 -21.30
CA GLY A 591 7.12 -45.51 -21.90
C GLY A 591 6.40 -44.28 -22.51
N GLU A 592 5.06 -44.24 -22.45
CA GLU A 592 4.30 -43.07 -22.89
C GLU A 592 4.32 -41.96 -21.85
N THR A 593 4.20 -40.73 -22.29
CA THR A 593 4.37 -39.56 -21.42
C THR A 593 3.07 -38.77 -21.26
N LEU A 594 2.70 -38.53 -19.99
CA LEU A 594 1.73 -37.52 -19.59
C LEU A 594 2.48 -36.28 -19.11
N GLU A 595 2.15 -35.10 -19.65
CA GLU A 595 2.68 -33.83 -19.17
C GLU A 595 1.55 -32.94 -18.65
N ILE A 596 1.76 -32.32 -17.49
CA ILE A 596 0.83 -31.36 -16.89
C ILE A 596 1.60 -30.08 -16.62
N ARG A 597 1.10 -28.96 -17.17
CA ARG A 597 1.62 -27.61 -16.92
C ARG A 597 0.56 -26.81 -16.17
N ALA A 598 0.95 -26.30 -15.03
CA ALA A 598 0.05 -25.54 -14.16
C ALA A 598 0.80 -24.43 -13.44
N GLN A 599 0.06 -23.45 -12.96
CA GLN A 599 0.54 -22.46 -12.01
C GLN A 599 -0.18 -22.66 -10.69
N ILE A 600 0.56 -22.60 -9.58
CA ILE A 600 0.00 -22.72 -8.25
C ILE A 600 0.09 -21.39 -7.50
N ALA A 601 -0.99 -21.02 -6.81
CA ALA A 601 -1.01 -19.93 -5.86
C ALA A 601 -1.36 -20.48 -4.47
N TRP A 602 -0.46 -20.27 -3.52
CA TRP A 602 -0.63 -20.73 -2.14
C TRP A 602 -1.66 -19.89 -1.41
N LEU A 603 -2.51 -20.53 -0.60
CA LEU A 603 -3.53 -19.86 0.17
C LEU A 603 -3.23 -19.95 1.66
N THR A 604 -3.13 -18.78 2.33
CA THR A 604 -3.20 -18.73 3.81
C THR A 604 -4.64 -18.94 4.27
N GLY A 605 -4.85 -19.16 5.57
CA GLY A 605 -6.21 -19.24 6.12
C GLY A 605 -7.04 -17.97 5.84
N GLU A 606 -6.42 -16.79 5.93
CA GLU A 606 -7.08 -15.50 5.60
C GLU A 606 -7.38 -15.38 4.11
N MET A 607 -6.43 -15.75 3.25
CA MET A 607 -6.61 -15.74 1.80
C MET A 607 -7.72 -16.70 1.38
N LEU A 608 -7.75 -17.89 1.95
CA LEU A 608 -8.79 -18.88 1.69
C LEU A 608 -10.16 -18.34 2.10
N ALA A 609 -10.28 -17.72 3.28
CA ALA A 609 -11.50 -17.08 3.74
C ALA A 609 -11.96 -15.93 2.81
N ASP A 610 -11.04 -15.10 2.32
CA ASP A 610 -11.34 -14.02 1.39
C ASP A 610 -11.80 -14.55 0.02
N VAL A 611 -11.13 -15.58 -0.52
CA VAL A 611 -11.53 -16.24 -1.78
C VAL A 611 -12.92 -16.84 -1.64
N ARG A 612 -13.19 -17.56 -0.56
CA ARG A 612 -14.51 -18.13 -0.26
C ARG A 612 -15.59 -17.06 -0.16
N ALA A 613 -15.33 -15.95 0.53
CA ALA A 613 -16.26 -14.85 0.64
C ALA A 613 -16.57 -14.19 -0.73
N ARG A 614 -15.60 -14.12 -1.63
CA ARG A 614 -15.79 -13.59 -3.00
C ARG A 614 -16.59 -14.52 -3.85
N ILE A 615 -16.31 -15.82 -3.81
CA ILE A 615 -17.10 -16.83 -4.53
C ILE A 615 -18.56 -16.76 -4.07
N GLY A 616 -18.81 -16.77 -2.75
CA GLY A 616 -20.17 -16.69 -2.22
C GLY A 616 -20.93 -15.42 -2.64
N ARG A 617 -20.25 -14.27 -2.73
CA ARG A 617 -20.87 -13.04 -3.26
C ARG A 617 -21.22 -13.16 -4.75
N ALA A 618 -20.28 -13.67 -5.54
CA ALA A 618 -20.50 -13.86 -6.98
C ALA A 618 -21.66 -14.84 -7.26
N GLU A 619 -21.77 -15.91 -6.49
CA GLU A 619 -22.89 -16.85 -6.59
C GLU A 619 -24.23 -16.22 -6.20
N GLN A 620 -24.26 -15.40 -5.15
CA GLN A 620 -25.48 -14.67 -4.77
C GLN A 620 -25.91 -13.68 -5.86
N GLU A 621 -24.97 -12.93 -6.42
CA GLU A 621 -25.23 -12.02 -7.54
C GLU A 621 -25.74 -12.78 -8.79
N ALA A 622 -25.13 -13.92 -9.10
CA ALA A 622 -25.55 -14.76 -10.22
C ALA A 622 -26.97 -15.32 -10.01
N ARG A 623 -27.31 -15.79 -8.81
CA ARG A 623 -28.67 -16.25 -8.46
C ARG A 623 -29.69 -15.12 -8.59
N ALA A 624 -29.38 -13.94 -8.03
CA ALA A 624 -30.26 -12.77 -8.12
C ALA A 624 -30.50 -12.36 -9.59
N ALA A 625 -29.45 -12.39 -10.43
CA ALA A 625 -29.56 -12.11 -11.85
C ALA A 625 -30.41 -13.17 -12.58
N GLN A 626 -30.28 -14.46 -12.26
CA GLN A 626 -31.10 -15.53 -12.81
C GLN A 626 -32.56 -15.40 -12.41
N GLU A 627 -32.87 -15.09 -11.16
CA GLU A 627 -34.22 -14.84 -10.66
C GLU A 627 -34.87 -13.64 -11.37
N ALA A 628 -34.13 -12.53 -11.49
CA ALA A 628 -34.61 -11.36 -12.22
C ALA A 628 -34.90 -11.67 -13.71
N LEU A 629 -34.05 -12.48 -14.33
CA LEU A 629 -34.24 -12.93 -15.70
C LEU A 629 -35.47 -13.87 -15.85
N ALA A 630 -35.68 -14.74 -14.87
CA ALA A 630 -36.85 -15.64 -14.84
C ALA A 630 -38.15 -14.85 -14.64
N GLU A 631 -38.19 -13.88 -13.75
CA GLU A 631 -39.32 -12.96 -13.57
C GLU A 631 -39.61 -12.16 -14.86
N HIS A 632 -38.57 -11.64 -15.51
CA HIS A 632 -38.72 -10.91 -16.76
C HIS A 632 -39.29 -11.78 -17.89
N LYS A 633 -38.82 -13.04 -17.96
CA LYS A 633 -39.38 -14.02 -18.93
C LYS A 633 -40.83 -14.40 -18.60
N SER A 634 -41.19 -14.53 -17.32
CA SER A 634 -42.54 -14.80 -16.86
C SER A 634 -43.50 -13.64 -17.20
N ARG A 635 -43.09 -12.39 -16.91
CA ARG A 635 -43.87 -11.18 -17.27
C ARG A 635 -44.08 -11.07 -18.78
N ARG A 636 -43.11 -11.41 -19.63
CA ARG A 636 -43.26 -11.45 -21.09
C ARG A 636 -44.23 -12.53 -21.55
N LYS A 637 -44.27 -13.72 -20.96
CA LYS A 637 -45.24 -14.78 -21.29
C LYS A 637 -46.66 -14.37 -20.90
N GLY A 638 -46.84 -13.71 -19.72
CA GLY A 638 -48.16 -13.19 -19.31
C GLY A 638 -48.74 -12.14 -20.25
N PHE A 639 -47.89 -11.36 -20.93
CA PHE A 639 -48.31 -10.33 -21.88
C PHE A 639 -48.79 -10.88 -23.24
N TRP A 640 -48.42 -12.13 -23.58
CA TRP A 640 -48.82 -12.80 -24.82
C TRP A 640 -50.11 -13.63 -24.67
N PHE A 641 -50.58 -13.87 -23.43
CA PHE A 641 -51.84 -14.59 -23.17
C PHE A 641 -53.03 -13.67 -22.87
N GLN A 642 -52.86 -12.35 -22.95
CA GLN A 642 -53.92 -11.35 -22.79
C GLN A 642 -54.20 -10.56 -24.09
N ARG A 643 -53.83 -11.13 -25.25
CA ARG A 643 -54.28 -10.62 -26.56
C ARG A 643 -55.02 -11.67 -27.33
#